data_86d57d23383a640b4903167b24e78fd8
#
_entry.id   86d57d23383a640b4903167b24e78fd8
#
_cell.length_a   1.000
_cell.length_b   1.000
_cell.length_c   1.000
_cell.angle_alpha   90.00
_cell.angle_beta   90.00
_cell.angle_gamma   90.00
#
_symmetry.space_group_name_H-M   'P 1'
#
loop_
_entity.id
_entity.type
_entity.pdbx_description
1 polymer ?
#
loop_
_entity_poly.entity_id
_entity_poly.type
_entity_poly.pdbx_seq_one_letter_code
_entity_poly.pdbx_strand_id
1 'polypeptide(L)'
;MPQSLIQKTVNNFVKGLITEAAELTFPESASVNESNCDLRRDGSRRRREAVAVESNAVLSSFTISNSEIVGTGTWINVGGNAALEFLVVQKGNTIFFYNKAELPYSGQVISGSISLATYEFAGSIGSNNVKCQYASINGTLIISSGAIDTIVASYDGTNVSVSSIAFKTRDFEWQGDTDTYPEEAASDAIRLYDTTNAGWTGDKGGAALTAYKAASSNQLPPLTHPWYAGKDSDNAFDAAEWKLIFAGTTLTGNGHFILDFFSKVRTGITTETENSRFKSVASFSGRVFYAGLTSAKNAGTILFSRLVEDNSDLGKCHQQNDPTSEYLSDLLATDGGFINIPDAVNIQLLYSFRASLFVFAENGVWQVTGVDGIFSATAYGINRVSNIGILNPQTFIEADGLPFWWSRFGIHTLAVDEVSGQGSEQNITLPTIQTFWDKISTGAKSKITSVYDNINKKVYWAYPDNDETVEAKLNNILILDLTLQAFYPWKISDQTSSTSCVVGCAFYSGFGAAELELDVITAAGDDVVQGTDDIISTQVSDFNTGDPALVLLVRDGATNKLTMATFAGDTFLDWGEANYSSFAESGYDFGGDLIIKKNAPYIAVYSRLTETGFTGSEDAGYESIRPSSLLVSSAWDFNENFNTAQQAYRLKFPVLVDSGNITNFNYPEDVITTRLKVRGHGRSVRLRYESEQGKDFILLGWGLIFGRNQRF
;
A
#
# COMPACT_ATOMS: atom_id res chain seq x y z
N MET A 1 59.13 17.34 18.76
CA MET A 1 57.81 17.94 19.14
C MET A 1 56.82 16.83 19.28
N PRO A 2 55.97 16.81 20.30
CA PRO A 2 54.94 15.79 20.36
C PRO A 2 54.00 15.95 19.14
N GLN A 3 53.72 14.86 18.45
CA GLN A 3 52.78 14.86 17.34
C GLN A 3 51.41 15.34 17.87
N SER A 4 50.83 16.33 17.25
CA SER A 4 49.49 16.74 17.58
C SER A 4 48.54 15.64 17.15
N LEU A 5 47.92 14.95 18.09
CA LEU A 5 46.91 13.92 17.85
C LEU A 5 45.56 14.63 17.62
N ILE A 6 44.88 14.27 16.56
CA ILE A 6 43.52 14.70 16.29
C ILE A 6 42.60 13.52 16.65
N GLN A 7 41.68 13.78 17.55
CA GLN A 7 40.64 12.80 17.89
C GLN A 7 39.35 13.13 17.16
N LYS A 8 38.72 12.13 16.59
CA LYS A 8 37.39 12.19 16.01
C LYS A 8 36.50 11.10 16.57
N THR A 9 35.28 11.46 16.91
CA THR A 9 34.30 10.54 17.48
C THR A 9 33.00 10.66 16.68
N VAL A 10 32.41 9.54 16.32
CA VAL A 10 31.06 9.43 15.74
C VAL A 10 30.26 8.49 16.63
N ASN A 11 29.16 8.98 17.14
CA ASN A 11 28.29 8.27 18.08
C ASN A 11 26.79 8.36 17.70
N ASN A 12 26.52 8.69 16.46
CA ASN A 12 25.16 8.83 15.95
C ASN A 12 25.12 8.42 14.47
N PHE A 13 24.16 7.55 14.10
CA PHE A 13 24.04 6.99 12.76
C PHE A 13 22.62 7.16 12.18
N VAL A 14 21.91 8.22 12.57
CA VAL A 14 20.49 8.42 12.26
C VAL A 14 20.16 8.78 10.82
N LYS A 15 21.13 9.14 9.99
CA LYS A 15 20.85 9.64 8.63
C LYS A 15 20.69 8.56 7.56
N GLY A 16 20.99 7.29 7.89
CA GLY A 16 20.84 6.17 6.96
C GLY A 16 21.73 6.29 5.71
N LEU A 17 21.21 5.78 4.59
CA LEU A 17 21.89 5.80 3.30
C LEU A 17 21.78 7.19 2.67
N ILE A 18 22.92 7.75 2.25
CA ILE A 18 22.99 8.96 1.43
C ILE A 18 23.93 8.69 0.25
N THR A 19 23.42 8.86 -0.97
CA THR A 19 24.21 8.69 -2.20
C THR A 19 24.47 10.01 -2.93
N GLU A 20 23.81 11.09 -2.49
CA GLU A 20 23.83 12.39 -3.17
C GLU A 20 24.76 13.41 -2.50
N ALA A 21 25.56 12.98 -1.55
CA ALA A 21 26.53 13.87 -0.92
C ALA A 21 27.92 13.74 -1.56
N ALA A 22 28.60 14.87 -1.72
CA ALA A 22 29.98 14.85 -2.20
C ALA A 22 30.91 14.18 -1.19
N GLU A 23 31.88 13.41 -1.68
CA GLU A 23 32.81 12.65 -0.84
C GLU A 23 33.57 13.49 0.19
N LEU A 24 33.86 14.75 -0.15
CA LEU A 24 34.60 15.68 0.71
C LEU A 24 33.74 16.30 1.84
N THR A 25 32.43 16.33 1.67
CA THR A 25 31.49 16.96 2.61
C THR A 25 30.44 15.96 3.11
N PHE A 26 30.75 14.69 3.04
CA PHE A 26 29.82 13.61 3.40
C PHE A 26 29.41 13.72 4.88
N PRO A 27 28.10 13.58 5.20
CA PRO A 27 27.63 13.66 6.58
C PRO A 27 28.15 12.49 7.45
N GLU A 28 28.69 12.79 8.61
CA GLU A 28 29.32 11.79 9.50
C GLU A 28 28.34 10.74 10.03
N SER A 29 27.07 11.09 10.18
CA SER A 29 26.01 10.19 10.69
C SER A 29 25.31 9.36 9.62
N ALA A 30 25.79 9.44 8.36
CA ALA A 30 25.22 8.73 7.22
C ALA A 30 26.14 7.60 6.72
N SER A 31 25.57 6.70 5.92
CA SER A 31 26.29 5.66 5.20
C SER A 31 26.33 5.97 3.71
N VAL A 32 27.47 5.69 3.07
CA VAL A 32 27.62 5.73 1.61
C VAL A 32 27.00 4.49 0.97
N ASN A 33 27.11 3.37 1.68
CA ASN A 33 26.62 2.09 1.27
C ASN A 33 26.23 1.27 2.51
N GLU A 34 25.10 0.62 2.46
CA GLU A 34 24.64 -0.23 3.55
C GLU A 34 23.63 -1.28 3.08
N SER A 35 23.52 -2.34 3.83
CA SER A 35 22.50 -3.37 3.63
C SER A 35 22.14 -4.02 4.94
N ASN A 36 20.87 -4.35 5.13
CA ASN A 36 20.35 -5.12 6.26
C ASN A 36 20.73 -4.55 7.64
N CYS A 37 20.84 -3.23 7.72
CA CYS A 37 20.96 -2.52 8.98
C CYS A 37 19.62 -1.89 9.36
N ASP A 38 19.34 -1.82 10.66
CA ASP A 38 18.22 -1.08 11.22
C ASP A 38 18.74 0.12 12.02
N LEU A 39 18.11 1.27 11.80
CA LEU A 39 18.44 2.51 12.50
C LEU A 39 17.55 2.64 13.73
N ARG A 40 18.16 2.92 14.87
CA ARG A 40 17.43 3.14 16.11
C ARG A 40 17.39 4.61 16.49
N ARG A 41 16.33 5.00 17.19
CA ARG A 41 16.13 6.38 17.67
C ARG A 41 17.21 6.85 18.66
N ASP A 42 17.88 5.91 19.32
CA ASP A 42 19.02 6.20 20.21
C ASP A 42 20.32 6.52 19.46
N GLY A 43 20.28 6.53 18.12
CA GLY A 43 21.44 6.79 17.26
C GLY A 43 22.28 5.55 16.98
N SER A 44 21.97 4.41 17.56
CA SER A 44 22.67 3.15 17.29
C SER A 44 22.25 2.53 15.98
N ARG A 45 23.11 1.67 15.45
CA ARG A 45 22.85 0.87 14.25
C ARG A 45 22.95 -0.61 14.60
N ARG A 46 21.95 -1.37 14.18
CA ARG A 46 21.82 -2.79 14.48
C ARG A 46 21.68 -3.59 13.18
N ARG A 47 22.05 -4.85 13.19
CA ARG A 47 21.63 -5.82 12.18
C ARG A 47 20.10 -5.98 12.23
N ARG A 48 19.42 -6.07 11.05
CA ARG A 48 18.00 -6.39 11.03
C ARG A 48 17.75 -7.79 11.60
N GLU A 49 16.58 -8.04 12.05
CA GLU A 49 16.16 -9.38 12.44
C GLU A 49 15.94 -10.27 11.21
N ALA A 50 16.09 -11.58 11.39
CA ALA A 50 15.91 -12.54 10.34
C ALA A 50 14.44 -12.76 9.99
N VAL A 51 14.17 -13.23 8.78
CA VAL A 51 12.83 -13.66 8.37
C VAL A 51 12.54 -15.03 8.97
N ALA A 52 11.51 -15.11 9.80
CA ALA A 52 11.01 -16.34 10.42
C ALA A 52 9.61 -16.65 9.91
N VAL A 53 9.40 -17.86 9.42
CA VAL A 53 8.08 -18.32 8.95
C VAL A 53 7.24 -18.75 10.15
N GLU A 54 6.01 -18.27 10.21
CA GLU A 54 5.04 -18.66 11.21
C GLU A 54 4.42 -20.01 10.84
N SER A 55 4.72 -21.03 11.62
CA SER A 55 4.29 -22.41 11.34
C SER A 55 2.78 -22.62 11.35
N ASN A 56 2.06 -21.80 12.10
CA ASN A 56 0.60 -21.88 12.28
C ASN A 56 -0.17 -20.86 11.46
N ALA A 57 0.45 -20.30 10.43
CA ALA A 57 -0.19 -19.27 9.63
C ALA A 57 -1.42 -19.82 8.88
N VAL A 58 -2.53 -19.14 9.07
CA VAL A 58 -3.85 -19.54 8.51
C VAL A 58 -3.88 -19.54 7.00
N LEU A 59 -3.12 -18.66 6.37
CA LEU A 59 -3.01 -18.57 4.91
C LEU A 59 -2.34 -19.79 4.27
N SER A 60 -1.77 -20.69 5.07
CA SER A 60 -1.08 -21.90 4.61
C SER A 60 -1.96 -22.91 3.86
N SER A 61 -3.30 -22.81 3.96
CA SER A 61 -4.21 -23.72 3.27
C SER A 61 -4.27 -23.52 1.75
N PHE A 62 -3.80 -22.37 1.23
CA PHE A 62 -3.87 -22.06 -0.20
C PHE A 62 -2.55 -22.35 -0.91
N THR A 63 -2.66 -23.01 -2.05
CA THR A 63 -1.53 -23.14 -3.00
C THR A 63 -1.47 -21.91 -3.90
N ILE A 64 -0.28 -21.44 -4.21
CA ILE A 64 -0.02 -20.32 -5.09
C ILE A 64 1.04 -20.72 -6.12
N SER A 65 0.78 -20.46 -7.40
CA SER A 65 1.77 -20.72 -8.46
C SER A 65 2.79 -19.59 -8.55
N ASN A 66 3.91 -19.84 -9.24
CA ASN A 66 5.00 -18.85 -9.36
C ASN A 66 4.59 -17.58 -10.10
N SER A 67 3.58 -17.66 -10.96
CA SER A 67 3.09 -16.55 -11.76
C SER A 67 1.90 -15.81 -11.13
N GLU A 68 1.32 -16.34 -10.05
CA GLU A 68 0.20 -15.67 -9.39
C GLU A 68 0.70 -14.52 -8.54
N ILE A 69 0.09 -13.36 -8.70
CA ILE A 69 0.33 -12.20 -7.85
C ILE A 69 -0.45 -12.34 -6.54
N VAL A 70 0.07 -11.72 -5.51
CA VAL A 70 -0.62 -11.51 -4.24
C VAL A 70 -0.85 -10.02 -4.05
N GLY A 71 -2.08 -9.66 -3.77
CA GLY A 71 -2.48 -8.32 -3.37
C GLY A 71 -3.11 -8.35 -1.99
N THR A 72 -2.97 -7.28 -1.25
CA THR A 72 -3.61 -7.11 0.04
C THR A 72 -4.45 -5.86 0.07
N GLY A 73 -5.51 -5.87 0.85
CA GLY A 73 -6.36 -4.72 1.12
C GLY A 73 -7.00 -4.86 2.49
N THR A 74 -7.65 -3.81 2.94
CA THR A 74 -8.40 -3.81 4.19
C THR A 74 -9.84 -3.43 3.91
N TRP A 75 -10.77 -4.17 4.48
CA TRP A 75 -12.20 -3.85 4.52
C TRP A 75 -12.55 -3.41 5.93
N ILE A 76 -12.83 -2.14 6.10
CA ILE A 76 -13.15 -1.53 7.40
C ILE A 76 -14.67 -1.42 7.59
N ASN A 77 -15.12 -1.41 8.86
CA ASN A 77 -16.53 -1.28 9.23
C ASN A 77 -17.43 -2.35 8.57
N VAL A 78 -16.95 -3.58 8.48
CA VAL A 78 -17.61 -4.67 7.76
C VAL A 78 -19.05 -4.87 8.22
N GLY A 79 -20.01 -4.88 7.29
CA GLY A 79 -21.42 -5.00 7.62
C GLY A 79 -21.99 -3.87 8.50
N GLY A 80 -21.31 -2.72 8.55
CA GLY A 80 -21.68 -1.59 9.42
C GLY A 80 -21.19 -1.71 10.87
N ASN A 81 -20.39 -2.71 11.19
CA ASN A 81 -19.77 -2.88 12.51
C ASN A 81 -18.38 -2.21 12.54
N ALA A 82 -18.26 -1.11 13.27
CA ALA A 82 -17.02 -0.33 13.37
C ALA A 82 -15.84 -1.10 14.00
N ALA A 83 -16.12 -2.16 14.75
CA ALA A 83 -15.09 -3.00 15.38
C ALA A 83 -14.63 -4.15 14.48
N LEU A 84 -15.31 -4.39 13.35
CA LEU A 84 -15.01 -5.51 12.47
C LEU A 84 -14.20 -5.05 11.26
N GLU A 85 -13.01 -5.60 11.13
CA GLU A 85 -12.12 -5.39 10.00
C GLU A 85 -11.72 -6.72 9.37
N PHE A 86 -11.76 -6.78 8.04
CA PHE A 86 -11.27 -7.94 7.30
C PHE A 86 -9.98 -7.59 6.55
N LEU A 87 -9.01 -8.50 6.64
CA LEU A 87 -7.93 -8.55 5.67
C LEU A 87 -8.47 -9.15 4.38
N VAL A 88 -8.28 -8.44 3.29
CA VAL A 88 -8.56 -8.89 1.94
C VAL A 88 -7.27 -9.39 1.32
N VAL A 89 -7.23 -10.65 0.92
CA VAL A 89 -6.07 -11.25 0.24
C VAL A 89 -6.50 -11.68 -1.15
N GLN A 90 -5.94 -11.01 -2.13
CA GLN A 90 -6.03 -11.45 -3.53
C GLN A 90 -4.91 -12.44 -3.81
N LYS A 91 -5.27 -13.63 -4.23
CA LYS A 91 -4.38 -14.65 -4.73
C LYS A 91 -4.72 -14.90 -6.20
N GLY A 92 -3.88 -14.44 -7.09
CA GLY A 92 -4.18 -14.51 -8.52
C GLY A 92 -5.55 -13.90 -8.83
N ASN A 93 -6.44 -14.73 -9.36
CA ASN A 93 -7.79 -14.32 -9.73
C ASN A 93 -8.86 -14.64 -8.66
N THR A 94 -8.44 -14.90 -7.43
CA THR A 94 -9.37 -15.19 -6.32
C THR A 94 -9.09 -14.29 -5.14
N ILE A 95 -10.16 -13.75 -4.55
CA ILE A 95 -10.08 -12.91 -3.35
C ILE A 95 -10.65 -13.67 -2.16
N PHE A 96 -9.94 -13.62 -1.05
CA PHE A 96 -10.28 -14.23 0.23
C PHE A 96 -10.38 -13.16 1.31
N PHE A 97 -11.22 -13.44 2.31
CA PHE A 97 -11.44 -12.55 3.45
C PHE A 97 -11.07 -13.25 4.74
N TYR A 98 -10.35 -12.55 5.61
CA TYR A 98 -9.95 -13.02 6.92
C TYR A 98 -10.33 -11.98 7.97
N ASN A 99 -10.91 -12.41 9.07
CA ASN A 99 -11.13 -11.53 10.20
C ASN A 99 -9.78 -11.15 10.83
N LYS A 100 -9.44 -9.88 10.85
CA LYS A 100 -8.18 -9.41 11.43
C LYS A 100 -8.01 -9.77 12.90
N ALA A 101 -9.10 -9.77 13.66
CA ALA A 101 -9.06 -10.09 15.08
C ALA A 101 -8.71 -11.57 15.37
N GLU A 102 -8.87 -12.45 14.37
CA GLU A 102 -8.62 -13.88 14.51
C GLU A 102 -7.27 -14.31 13.93
N LEU A 103 -6.54 -13.42 13.26
CA LEU A 103 -5.23 -13.71 12.71
C LEU A 103 -4.15 -13.61 13.79
N PRO A 104 -3.12 -14.49 13.76
CA PRO A 104 -2.86 -15.54 12.77
C PRO A 104 -3.40 -16.92 13.15
N TYR A 105 -3.93 -17.11 14.36
CA TYR A 105 -4.08 -18.43 14.96
C TYR A 105 -5.35 -19.19 14.57
N SER A 106 -6.48 -18.53 14.40
CA SER A 106 -7.75 -19.19 14.12
C SER A 106 -8.45 -18.72 12.85
N GLY A 107 -7.81 -17.82 12.10
CA GLY A 107 -8.42 -17.15 10.96
C GLY A 107 -8.90 -18.14 9.91
N GLN A 108 -10.12 -18.53 10.02
CA GLN A 108 -10.78 -19.21 8.92
C GLN A 108 -11.09 -18.19 7.83
N VAL A 109 -10.97 -18.62 6.59
CA VAL A 109 -11.50 -17.85 5.47
C VAL A 109 -12.97 -17.63 5.72
N ILE A 110 -13.40 -16.38 5.75
CA ILE A 110 -14.82 -16.05 5.77
C ILE A 110 -15.45 -16.66 4.52
N SER A 111 -16.54 -17.34 4.66
CA SER A 111 -17.28 -17.95 3.57
C SER A 111 -17.57 -16.92 2.47
N GLY A 112 -17.35 -17.28 1.20
CA GLY A 112 -17.63 -16.43 0.06
C GLY A 112 -16.39 -15.84 -0.62
N SER A 113 -15.37 -16.68 -0.87
CA SER A 113 -14.28 -16.26 -1.77
C SER A 113 -14.82 -15.80 -3.13
N ILE A 114 -14.21 -14.76 -3.69
CA ILE A 114 -14.62 -14.16 -4.96
C ILE A 114 -13.71 -14.68 -6.06
N SER A 115 -14.28 -15.32 -7.08
CA SER A 115 -13.58 -15.58 -8.33
C SER A 115 -13.72 -14.39 -9.26
N LEU A 116 -12.62 -13.72 -9.56
CA LEU A 116 -12.61 -12.57 -10.47
C LEU A 116 -12.96 -12.96 -11.91
N ALA A 117 -12.71 -14.22 -12.29
CA ALA A 117 -13.08 -14.72 -13.60
C ALA A 117 -14.60 -14.67 -13.88
N THR A 118 -15.43 -14.65 -12.83
CA THR A 118 -16.88 -14.50 -12.97
C THR A 118 -17.28 -13.10 -13.47
N TYR A 119 -16.44 -12.12 -13.20
CA TYR A 119 -16.67 -10.71 -13.49
C TYR A 119 -15.70 -10.16 -14.55
N GLU A 120 -15.02 -11.05 -15.25
CA GLU A 120 -14.02 -10.71 -16.26
C GLU A 120 -14.61 -9.95 -17.42
N PHE A 121 -13.93 -8.89 -17.82
CA PHE A 121 -14.26 -8.13 -19.01
C PHE A 121 -13.45 -8.59 -20.22
N ALA A 122 -14.12 -9.13 -21.24
CA ALA A 122 -13.56 -9.42 -22.56
C ALA A 122 -12.25 -10.24 -22.58
N GLY A 123 -12.08 -11.19 -21.70
CA GLY A 123 -10.86 -12.01 -21.61
C GLY A 123 -9.64 -11.26 -21.08
N SER A 124 -9.86 -10.14 -20.39
CA SER A 124 -8.78 -9.24 -19.94
C SER A 124 -7.96 -9.78 -18.77
N ILE A 125 -8.50 -10.74 -18.02
CA ILE A 125 -7.76 -11.35 -16.90
C ILE A 125 -6.70 -12.31 -17.44
N GLY A 126 -7.04 -13.15 -18.40
CA GLY A 126 -6.15 -14.16 -18.99
C GLY A 126 -5.38 -14.94 -17.93
N SER A 127 -4.10 -15.18 -18.19
CA SER A 127 -3.15 -15.71 -17.19
C SER A 127 -2.49 -14.60 -16.36
N ASN A 128 -2.76 -13.34 -16.66
CA ASN A 128 -2.11 -12.19 -16.03
C ASN A 128 -3.01 -11.64 -14.94
N ASN A 129 -2.61 -11.87 -13.76
CA ASN A 129 -3.17 -11.42 -12.53
C ASN A 129 -3.11 -9.89 -12.43
N VAL A 130 -4.23 -9.20 -12.48
CA VAL A 130 -4.29 -7.76 -12.31
C VAL A 130 -4.62 -7.46 -10.85
N LYS A 131 -3.78 -6.70 -10.17
CA LYS A 131 -4.03 -6.29 -8.77
C LYS A 131 -5.27 -5.43 -8.68
N CYS A 132 -6.14 -5.76 -7.73
CA CYS A 132 -7.34 -4.99 -7.43
C CYS A 132 -7.04 -3.79 -6.53
N GLN A 133 -7.91 -2.78 -6.64
CA GLN A 133 -8.00 -1.67 -5.71
C GLN A 133 -9.32 -1.77 -4.95
N TYR A 134 -9.32 -1.29 -3.73
CA TYR A 134 -10.39 -1.48 -2.77
C TYR A 134 -10.83 -0.13 -2.17
N ALA A 135 -12.13 0.03 -1.97
CA ALA A 135 -12.70 1.15 -1.21
C ALA A 135 -13.85 0.67 -0.33
N SER A 136 -13.84 1.04 0.93
CA SER A 136 -14.92 0.72 1.86
C SER A 136 -15.89 1.89 1.98
N ILE A 137 -17.18 1.62 1.93
CA ILE A 137 -18.26 2.60 2.17
C ILE A 137 -19.46 1.90 2.79
N ASN A 138 -20.06 2.49 3.82
CA ASN A 138 -21.29 2.01 4.47
C ASN A 138 -21.28 0.50 4.77
N GLY A 139 -20.14 -0.02 5.23
CA GLY A 139 -20.01 -1.44 5.58
C GLY A 139 -19.81 -2.38 4.41
N THR A 140 -19.75 -1.90 3.17
CA THR A 140 -19.47 -2.67 1.96
C THR A 140 -18.07 -2.42 1.42
N LEU A 141 -17.56 -3.34 0.61
CA LEU A 141 -16.28 -3.21 -0.07
C LEU A 141 -16.50 -3.15 -1.58
N ILE A 142 -15.96 -2.14 -2.21
CA ILE A 142 -15.96 -1.99 -3.66
C ILE A 142 -14.59 -2.42 -4.18
N ILE A 143 -14.59 -3.21 -5.25
CA ILE A 143 -13.40 -3.82 -5.82
C ILE A 143 -13.33 -3.49 -7.31
N SER A 144 -12.18 -2.98 -7.76
CA SER A 144 -11.94 -2.58 -9.14
C SER A 144 -10.52 -2.93 -9.57
N SER A 145 -10.32 -3.28 -10.84
CA SER A 145 -8.97 -3.64 -11.34
C SER A 145 -8.70 -3.25 -12.81
N GLY A 146 -9.68 -2.71 -13.50
CA GLY A 146 -9.58 -2.45 -14.95
C GLY A 146 -9.74 -3.68 -15.84
N ALA A 147 -9.64 -4.89 -15.32
CA ALA A 147 -9.84 -6.15 -16.04
C ALA A 147 -11.18 -6.82 -15.74
N ILE A 148 -11.90 -6.35 -14.74
CA ILE A 148 -13.20 -6.87 -14.29
C ILE A 148 -14.24 -5.76 -14.29
N ASP A 149 -15.50 -6.14 -14.38
CA ASP A 149 -16.57 -5.25 -13.97
C ASP A 149 -16.40 -4.91 -12.49
N THR A 150 -16.57 -3.63 -12.15
CA THR A 150 -16.46 -3.21 -10.74
C THR A 150 -17.56 -3.88 -9.92
N ILE A 151 -17.17 -4.48 -8.81
CA ILE A 151 -18.03 -5.29 -7.95
C ILE A 151 -18.15 -4.70 -6.56
N VAL A 152 -19.26 -4.98 -5.89
CA VAL A 152 -19.49 -4.68 -4.49
C VAL A 152 -19.64 -5.97 -3.70
N ALA A 153 -18.90 -6.08 -2.60
CA ALA A 153 -19.02 -7.15 -1.63
C ALA A 153 -19.74 -6.64 -0.38
N SER A 154 -20.67 -7.43 0.09
CA SER A 154 -21.48 -7.19 1.30
C SER A 154 -21.39 -8.38 2.23
N TYR A 155 -21.38 -8.14 3.53
CA TYR A 155 -21.30 -9.16 4.56
C TYR A 155 -22.59 -9.19 5.39
N ASP A 156 -23.20 -10.36 5.52
CA ASP A 156 -24.48 -10.58 6.22
C ASP A 156 -24.32 -11.01 7.69
N GLY A 157 -23.09 -11.05 8.20
CA GLY A 157 -22.75 -11.57 9.53
C GLY A 157 -22.13 -12.97 9.48
N THR A 158 -22.22 -13.66 8.34
CA THR A 158 -21.70 -15.03 8.16
C THR A 158 -20.99 -15.19 6.83
N ASN A 159 -21.59 -14.69 5.74
CA ASN A 159 -21.10 -14.89 4.39
C ASN A 159 -20.87 -13.56 3.67
N VAL A 160 -19.94 -13.56 2.75
CA VAL A 160 -19.73 -12.47 1.80
C VAL A 160 -20.52 -12.76 0.52
N SER A 161 -21.37 -11.84 0.13
CA SER A 161 -22.08 -11.84 -1.16
C SER A 161 -21.53 -10.76 -2.07
N VAL A 162 -21.54 -10.99 -3.39
CA VAL A 162 -20.93 -10.11 -4.38
C VAL A 162 -21.85 -9.91 -5.57
N SER A 163 -21.89 -8.67 -6.06
CA SER A 163 -22.61 -8.31 -7.27
C SER A 163 -21.85 -7.27 -8.09
N SER A 164 -22.07 -7.25 -9.40
CA SER A 164 -21.55 -6.20 -10.28
C SER A 164 -22.32 -4.91 -10.08
N ILE A 165 -21.62 -3.77 -10.18
CA ILE A 165 -22.20 -2.45 -10.14
C ILE A 165 -22.63 -2.06 -11.56
N ALA A 166 -23.90 -1.79 -11.76
CA ALA A 166 -24.43 -1.28 -13.03
C ALA A 166 -24.28 0.26 -13.05
N PHE A 167 -23.41 0.76 -13.89
CA PHE A 167 -23.16 2.21 -14.02
C PHE A 167 -24.15 2.86 -14.95
N LYS A 168 -24.89 3.82 -14.44
CA LYS A 168 -25.85 4.59 -15.17
C LYS A 168 -25.41 6.06 -15.25
N THR A 169 -25.42 6.61 -16.46
CA THR A 169 -25.08 7.99 -16.73
C THR A 169 -26.16 8.64 -17.57
N ARG A 170 -26.24 9.98 -17.51
CA ARG A 170 -27.12 10.74 -18.39
C ARG A 170 -26.44 10.91 -19.76
N ASP A 171 -27.23 10.72 -20.81
CA ASP A 171 -26.79 11.00 -22.17
C ASP A 171 -27.14 12.45 -22.57
N PHE A 172 -26.14 13.32 -22.48
CA PHE A 172 -26.29 14.73 -22.85
C PHE A 172 -26.21 15.00 -24.36
N GLU A 173 -25.78 14.06 -25.16
CA GLU A 173 -25.67 14.23 -26.61
C GLU A 173 -27.04 14.22 -27.30
N TRP A 174 -28.07 13.72 -26.62
CA TRP A 174 -29.42 13.62 -27.13
C TRP A 174 -30.38 14.64 -26.51
N GLN A 175 -29.86 15.69 -25.96
CA GLN A 175 -30.71 16.75 -25.43
C GLN A 175 -31.24 17.65 -26.53
N GLY A 176 -32.55 17.72 -26.63
CA GLY A 176 -33.26 18.89 -27.10
C GLY A 176 -33.05 19.34 -28.53
N ASP A 177 -32.48 18.54 -29.42
CA ASP A 177 -32.64 18.86 -30.81
C ASP A 177 -33.99 18.34 -31.31
N THR A 178 -34.95 19.25 -31.28
CA THR A 178 -36.33 18.96 -31.66
C THR A 178 -36.48 18.57 -33.11
N ASP A 179 -35.46 18.80 -33.95
CA ASP A 179 -35.51 18.58 -35.39
C ASP A 179 -35.03 17.19 -35.80
N THR A 180 -34.39 16.44 -34.92
CA THR A 180 -33.80 15.13 -35.25
C THR A 180 -34.29 14.01 -34.37
N TYR A 181 -35.59 13.93 -34.11
CA TYR A 181 -36.12 12.74 -33.49
C TYR A 181 -35.97 11.53 -34.41
N PRO A 182 -35.40 10.44 -33.97
CA PRO A 182 -35.49 9.20 -34.70
C PRO A 182 -36.97 8.73 -34.64
N GLU A 183 -37.76 9.21 -35.56
CA GLU A 183 -39.20 8.93 -35.61
C GLU A 183 -39.50 7.44 -35.74
N GLU A 184 -38.54 6.68 -36.18
CA GLU A 184 -38.62 5.25 -36.42
C GLU A 184 -37.76 4.42 -35.45
N ALA A 185 -37.45 4.96 -34.31
CA ALA A 185 -36.60 4.24 -33.42
C ALA A 185 -37.20 2.91 -32.99
N ALA A 186 -36.42 1.86 -33.10
CA ALA A 186 -36.72 0.58 -32.47
C ALA A 186 -36.94 0.76 -30.95
N SER A 187 -37.39 -0.30 -30.29
CA SER A 187 -37.80 -0.29 -28.88
C SER A 187 -36.86 0.39 -27.90
N ASP A 188 -35.62 0.61 -28.28
CA ASP A 188 -34.54 1.09 -27.39
C ASP A 188 -34.16 2.56 -27.61
N ALA A 189 -34.85 3.26 -28.49
CA ALA A 189 -34.56 4.65 -28.77
C ALA A 189 -35.24 5.63 -27.84
N ILE A 190 -34.67 6.80 -27.77
CA ILE A 190 -35.27 7.98 -27.16
C ILE A 190 -36.49 8.39 -27.98
N ARG A 191 -37.64 8.54 -27.30
CA ARG A 191 -38.87 8.85 -27.97
C ARG A 191 -39.58 10.00 -27.27
N LEU A 192 -40.20 10.82 -28.08
CA LEU A 192 -41.19 11.79 -27.63
C LEU A 192 -42.55 11.14 -27.65
N TYR A 193 -43.30 11.36 -26.62
CA TYR A 193 -44.67 10.91 -26.50
C TYR A 193 -45.61 12.06 -26.41
N ASP A 194 -46.65 12.00 -27.21
CA ASP A 194 -47.80 12.88 -27.16
C ASP A 194 -48.99 12.08 -26.62
N THR A 195 -49.61 12.56 -25.58
CA THR A 195 -50.72 11.86 -24.91
C THR A 195 -52.07 12.16 -25.53
N THR A 196 -52.17 13.17 -26.39
CA THR A 196 -53.45 13.67 -26.88
C THR A 196 -53.62 13.49 -28.39
N ASN A 197 -52.54 13.44 -29.11
CA ASN A 197 -52.59 13.37 -30.56
C ASN A 197 -52.54 11.91 -31.03
N ALA A 198 -53.70 11.41 -31.49
CA ALA A 198 -53.77 10.10 -32.12
C ALA A 198 -52.93 9.97 -33.41
N GLY A 199 -52.52 11.10 -34.00
CA GLY A 199 -51.61 11.17 -35.12
C GLY A 199 -50.13 11.02 -34.80
N TRP A 200 -49.74 11.12 -33.54
CA TRP A 200 -48.46 10.62 -33.05
C TRP A 200 -48.49 9.11 -32.98
N THR A 201 -49.41 8.70 -33.70
CA THR A 201 -49.72 7.36 -34.01
C THR A 201 -49.58 6.50 -32.80
N GLY A 202 -50.64 6.00 -32.39
CA GLY A 202 -50.73 5.15 -31.23
C GLY A 202 -49.56 4.23 -30.99
N ASP A 203 -48.70 4.12 -31.93
CA ASP A 203 -47.45 3.41 -31.82
C ASP A 203 -46.36 4.18 -31.09
N LYS A 204 -46.40 5.49 -31.07
CA LYS A 204 -45.32 6.32 -30.48
C LYS A 204 -45.70 6.91 -29.13
N GLY A 205 -46.92 6.98 -28.75
CA GLY A 205 -47.33 7.73 -27.58
C GLY A 205 -48.15 6.98 -26.56
N GLY A 206 -49.43 6.77 -26.85
CA GLY A 206 -50.40 6.40 -25.84
C GLY A 206 -50.12 5.11 -25.07
N ALA A 207 -49.84 4.04 -25.78
CA ALA A 207 -49.62 2.74 -25.14
C ALA A 207 -48.26 2.67 -24.38
N ALA A 208 -47.21 3.23 -24.93
CA ALA A 208 -45.89 3.24 -24.25
C ALA A 208 -45.89 4.18 -23.04
N LEU A 209 -46.52 5.33 -23.12
CA LEU A 209 -46.65 6.23 -21.97
C LEU A 209 -47.49 5.62 -20.86
N THR A 210 -48.57 4.91 -21.24
CA THR A 210 -49.39 4.19 -20.28
C THR A 210 -48.61 3.06 -19.64
N ALA A 211 -47.83 2.31 -20.40
CA ALA A 211 -46.96 1.25 -19.89
C ALA A 211 -45.88 1.83 -18.96
N TYR A 212 -45.31 2.96 -19.29
CA TYR A 212 -44.35 3.65 -18.43
C TYR A 212 -44.96 4.02 -17.07
N LYS A 213 -46.08 4.65 -17.04
CA LYS A 213 -46.80 5.00 -15.81
C LYS A 213 -47.16 3.78 -14.96
N ALA A 214 -47.58 2.70 -15.61
CA ALA A 214 -47.95 1.46 -14.93
C ALA A 214 -46.75 0.69 -14.36
N ALA A 215 -45.67 0.66 -15.11
CA ALA A 215 -44.48 -0.15 -14.75
C ALA A 215 -43.65 0.46 -13.62
N SER A 216 -43.60 1.78 -13.51
CA SER A 216 -42.66 2.43 -12.61
C SER A 216 -43.29 3.25 -11.48
N SER A 217 -44.61 3.29 -11.41
CA SER A 217 -45.33 4.19 -10.48
C SER A 217 -44.88 5.67 -10.54
N ASN A 218 -44.30 6.04 -11.68
CA ASN A 218 -43.67 7.34 -11.85
C ASN A 218 -44.74 8.42 -12.01
N GLN A 219 -44.55 9.51 -11.30
CA GLN A 219 -45.34 10.71 -11.54
C GLN A 219 -44.73 11.49 -12.69
N LEU A 220 -45.51 11.84 -13.67
CA LEU A 220 -45.08 12.74 -14.71
C LEU A 220 -44.94 14.16 -14.11
N PRO A 221 -43.90 14.90 -14.55
CA PRO A 221 -43.81 16.30 -14.17
C PRO A 221 -45.04 17.11 -14.56
N PRO A 222 -45.27 18.26 -13.94
CA PRO A 222 -46.33 19.16 -14.38
C PRO A 222 -46.15 19.57 -15.84
N LEU A 223 -47.25 19.82 -16.55
CA LEU A 223 -47.22 20.22 -17.97
C LEU A 223 -46.43 21.51 -18.24
N THR A 224 -46.22 22.33 -17.22
CA THR A 224 -45.39 23.53 -17.29
C THR A 224 -43.89 23.24 -17.26
N HIS A 225 -43.53 21.98 -17.07
CA HIS A 225 -42.16 21.59 -16.95
C HIS A 225 -41.43 21.66 -18.32
N PRO A 226 -40.14 22.10 -18.35
CA PRO A 226 -39.37 22.21 -19.60
C PRO A 226 -39.20 20.92 -20.39
N TRP A 227 -39.43 19.79 -19.76
CA TRP A 227 -39.41 18.48 -20.46
C TRP A 227 -40.44 18.32 -21.54
N TYR A 228 -41.52 19.05 -21.40
CA TYR A 228 -42.55 18.99 -22.40
C TYR A 228 -42.20 19.96 -23.52
N ALA A 229 -41.71 19.40 -24.61
CA ALA A 229 -41.64 20.12 -25.86
C ALA A 229 -43.05 20.19 -26.45
N GLY A 230 -43.43 21.27 -27.02
CA GLY A 230 -44.78 21.42 -27.59
C GLY A 230 -45.30 22.83 -27.41
N LYS A 231 -44.38 23.75 -27.30
CA LYS A 231 -44.72 25.16 -27.47
C LYS A 231 -45.08 25.41 -28.93
N ASP A 232 -46.23 25.99 -29.13
CA ASP A 232 -46.63 26.44 -30.43
C ASP A 232 -45.79 27.63 -30.92
N SER A 233 -46.06 28.13 -32.12
CA SER A 233 -45.37 29.28 -32.70
C SER A 233 -45.39 30.54 -31.82
N ASP A 234 -46.31 30.62 -30.88
CA ASP A 234 -46.45 31.75 -29.98
C ASP A 234 -45.70 31.58 -28.66
N ASN A 235 -44.90 30.51 -28.58
CA ASN A 235 -44.18 30.14 -27.37
C ASN A 235 -45.09 29.79 -26.18
N ALA A 236 -46.36 29.54 -26.45
CA ALA A 236 -47.34 29.10 -25.47
C ALA A 236 -47.27 27.57 -25.37
N PHE A 237 -47.31 27.07 -24.15
CA PHE A 237 -47.32 25.62 -23.91
C PHE A 237 -48.76 25.13 -24.11
N ASP A 238 -49.01 24.37 -25.16
CA ASP A 238 -50.28 23.72 -25.34
C ASP A 238 -50.34 22.45 -24.49
N ALA A 239 -51.19 22.46 -23.50
CA ALA A 239 -51.42 21.33 -22.62
C ALA A 239 -51.93 20.07 -23.34
N ALA A 240 -52.44 20.24 -24.56
CA ALA A 240 -52.85 19.12 -25.40
C ALA A 240 -51.74 18.47 -26.18
N GLU A 241 -50.61 19.14 -26.35
CA GLU A 241 -49.44 18.72 -27.16
C GLU A 241 -48.17 18.55 -26.34
N TRP A 242 -48.28 18.14 -25.12
CA TRP A 242 -47.08 17.85 -24.34
C TRP A 242 -46.39 16.56 -24.80
N LYS A 243 -45.09 16.55 -24.73
CA LYS A 243 -44.24 15.43 -25.11
C LYS A 243 -43.32 15.09 -23.96
N LEU A 244 -43.23 13.83 -23.62
CA LEU A 244 -42.32 13.35 -22.62
C LEU A 244 -41.21 12.55 -23.31
N ILE A 245 -39.97 12.88 -23.00
CA ILE A 245 -38.81 12.17 -23.50
C ILE A 245 -38.40 11.04 -22.54
N PHE A 246 -38.25 9.84 -23.05
CA PHE A 246 -37.72 8.72 -22.30
C PHE A 246 -36.80 7.82 -23.17
N ALA A 247 -35.95 7.06 -22.53
CA ALA A 247 -35.01 6.21 -23.21
C ALA A 247 -35.47 4.76 -23.16
N GLY A 248 -35.63 4.15 -24.32
CA GLY A 248 -35.72 2.72 -24.55
C GLY A 248 -36.76 1.91 -23.81
N THR A 249 -36.56 0.62 -23.80
CA THR A 249 -37.39 -0.34 -23.05
C THR A 249 -37.11 -0.31 -21.57
N THR A 250 -35.95 0.19 -21.14
CA THR A 250 -35.56 0.32 -19.74
C THR A 250 -35.75 1.78 -19.29
N LEU A 251 -36.96 2.08 -18.90
CA LEU A 251 -37.29 3.38 -18.35
C LEU A 251 -36.74 3.47 -16.92
N THR A 252 -35.79 4.34 -16.70
CA THR A 252 -35.28 4.58 -15.37
C THR A 252 -35.98 5.80 -14.77
N GLY A 253 -36.79 5.53 -13.79
CA GLY A 253 -37.35 6.45 -12.84
C GLY A 253 -37.98 7.73 -13.40
N ASN A 254 -37.25 8.70 -13.79
CA ASN A 254 -37.74 10.07 -13.96
C ASN A 254 -37.78 10.59 -15.42
N GLY A 255 -37.77 9.70 -16.41
CA GLY A 255 -37.84 10.09 -17.83
C GLY A 255 -36.59 10.76 -18.39
N HIS A 256 -35.50 10.70 -17.68
CA HIS A 256 -34.19 11.14 -18.19
C HIS A 256 -33.60 10.15 -19.18
N PHE A 257 -32.70 10.64 -20.05
CA PHE A 257 -31.87 9.81 -20.91
C PHE A 257 -30.77 9.10 -20.11
N ILE A 258 -31.17 8.16 -19.29
CA ILE A 258 -30.25 7.41 -18.46
C ILE A 258 -29.89 6.13 -19.20
N LEU A 259 -28.64 6.01 -19.55
CA LEU A 259 -28.09 4.88 -20.28
C LEU A 259 -27.07 4.14 -19.44
N ASP A 260 -26.88 2.87 -19.76
CA ASP A 260 -25.75 2.12 -19.24
C ASP A 260 -24.45 2.74 -19.79
N PHE A 261 -23.53 3.04 -18.90
CA PHE A 261 -22.29 3.72 -19.27
C PHE A 261 -21.41 2.89 -20.21
N PHE A 262 -21.37 1.57 -19.98
CA PHE A 262 -20.52 0.67 -20.76
C PHE A 262 -21.15 0.20 -22.07
N SER A 263 -22.47 0.16 -22.16
CA SER A 263 -23.19 -0.26 -23.34
C SER A 263 -24.25 0.74 -23.74
N LYS A 264 -23.84 1.89 -24.27
CA LYS A 264 -24.74 2.91 -24.79
C LYS A 264 -25.35 2.45 -26.10
N VAL A 265 -26.53 1.85 -26.04
CA VAL A 265 -27.27 1.45 -27.25
C VAL A 265 -28.17 2.59 -27.69
N ARG A 266 -27.90 3.13 -28.87
CA ARG A 266 -28.73 4.13 -29.53
C ARG A 266 -29.27 3.56 -30.84
N THR A 267 -30.54 3.66 -31.07
CA THR A 267 -31.13 3.17 -32.33
C THR A 267 -30.78 4.12 -33.47
N GLY A 268 -30.33 3.51 -34.55
CA GLY A 268 -29.91 4.27 -35.77
C GLY A 268 -28.53 4.90 -35.70
N ILE A 269 -27.80 4.74 -34.57
CA ILE A 269 -26.43 5.18 -34.42
C ILE A 269 -25.57 3.98 -34.02
N THR A 270 -24.30 4.00 -34.41
CA THR A 270 -23.31 3.00 -34.04
C THR A 270 -23.27 2.86 -32.53
N THR A 271 -23.38 1.64 -32.01
CA THR A 271 -23.27 1.34 -30.60
C THR A 271 -21.96 1.88 -30.04
N GLU A 272 -22.03 2.85 -29.15
CA GLU A 272 -20.86 3.31 -28.42
C GLU A 272 -20.67 2.41 -27.20
N THR A 273 -19.70 1.51 -27.28
CA THR A 273 -19.30 0.69 -26.14
C THR A 273 -18.01 1.23 -25.56
N GLU A 274 -17.98 1.38 -24.24
CA GLU A 274 -16.72 1.63 -23.54
C GLU A 274 -15.99 0.30 -23.35
N ASN A 275 -14.86 0.15 -24.06
CA ASN A 275 -14.08 -1.09 -24.11
C ASN A 275 -13.03 -1.19 -23.00
N SER A 276 -13.20 -0.46 -21.91
CA SER A 276 -12.34 -0.53 -20.74
C SER A 276 -13.18 -0.56 -19.46
N ARG A 277 -12.53 -0.84 -18.35
CA ARG A 277 -13.16 -0.87 -17.03
C ARG A 277 -12.37 0.02 -16.07
N PHE A 278 -13.02 0.44 -14.99
CA PHE A 278 -12.37 1.27 -13.98
C PHE A 278 -11.24 0.53 -13.29
N LYS A 279 -10.06 1.14 -13.24
CA LYS A 279 -8.91 0.61 -12.50
C LYS A 279 -8.95 1.00 -11.04
N SER A 280 -9.48 2.17 -10.74
CA SER A 280 -9.41 2.78 -9.42
C SER A 280 -10.76 3.16 -8.89
N VAL A 281 -10.90 3.04 -7.58
CA VAL A 281 -12.08 3.37 -6.81
C VAL A 281 -11.67 4.04 -5.50
N ALA A 282 -12.40 5.08 -5.10
CA ALA A 282 -12.23 5.74 -3.80
C ALA A 282 -13.57 6.19 -3.22
N SER A 283 -13.68 6.14 -1.90
CA SER A 283 -14.80 6.74 -1.19
C SER A 283 -14.43 8.15 -0.72
N PHE A 284 -15.26 9.13 -1.03
CA PHE A 284 -15.04 10.52 -0.65
C PHE A 284 -16.37 11.26 -0.46
N SER A 285 -16.52 12.02 0.61
CA SER A 285 -17.71 12.80 0.93
C SER A 285 -19.03 12.02 0.79
N GLY A 286 -19.09 10.78 1.30
CA GLY A 286 -20.28 9.93 1.25
C GLY A 286 -20.62 9.36 -0.14
N ARG A 287 -19.72 9.46 -1.10
CA ARG A 287 -19.86 8.97 -2.48
C ARG A 287 -18.73 8.03 -2.83
N VAL A 288 -18.92 7.32 -3.93
CA VAL A 288 -17.86 6.51 -4.54
C VAL A 288 -17.46 7.12 -5.88
N PHE A 289 -16.17 7.25 -6.08
CA PHE A 289 -15.56 7.76 -7.30
C PHE A 289 -14.86 6.62 -8.05
N TYR A 290 -15.01 6.60 -9.36
CA TYR A 290 -14.50 5.56 -10.25
C TYR A 290 -13.69 6.17 -11.38
N ALA A 291 -12.48 5.71 -11.62
CA ALA A 291 -11.61 6.22 -12.68
C ALA A 291 -10.67 5.17 -13.27
N GLY A 292 -9.87 5.57 -14.22
CA GLY A 292 -8.84 4.73 -14.82
C GLY A 292 -9.30 3.98 -16.05
N LEU A 293 -10.23 4.54 -16.81
CA LEU A 293 -10.58 4.06 -18.15
C LEU A 293 -9.40 4.28 -19.12
N THR A 294 -9.26 3.39 -20.09
CA THR A 294 -8.16 3.43 -21.05
C THR A 294 -8.58 3.91 -22.44
N SER A 295 -9.87 4.12 -22.69
CA SER A 295 -10.36 4.64 -23.94
C SER A 295 -9.91 6.10 -24.14
N ALA A 296 -9.59 6.48 -25.38
CA ALA A 296 -9.15 7.83 -25.69
C ALA A 296 -10.19 8.91 -25.31
N LYS A 297 -11.48 8.56 -25.42
CA LYS A 297 -12.60 9.48 -25.11
C LYS A 297 -12.75 9.71 -23.60
N ASN A 298 -12.55 8.66 -22.79
CA ASN A 298 -12.89 8.67 -21.36
C ASN A 298 -11.68 8.50 -20.43
N ALA A 299 -10.46 8.59 -20.94
CA ALA A 299 -9.23 8.39 -20.14
C ALA A 299 -9.12 9.35 -18.93
N GLY A 300 -9.61 10.58 -19.07
CA GLY A 300 -9.65 11.58 -18.02
C GLY A 300 -11.00 11.66 -17.29
N THR A 301 -11.91 10.72 -17.53
CA THR A 301 -13.25 10.75 -16.94
C THR A 301 -13.26 10.02 -15.59
N ILE A 302 -13.85 10.66 -14.61
CA ILE A 302 -14.09 10.14 -13.27
C ILE A 302 -15.60 10.15 -13.06
N LEU A 303 -16.20 8.99 -12.90
CA LEU A 303 -17.60 8.89 -12.47
C LEU A 303 -17.69 9.02 -10.95
N PHE A 304 -18.76 9.63 -10.46
CA PHE A 304 -19.08 9.61 -9.04
C PHE A 304 -20.55 9.25 -8.81
N SER A 305 -20.80 8.44 -7.80
CA SER A 305 -22.13 8.03 -7.43
C SER A 305 -22.91 9.21 -6.84
N ARG A 306 -24.23 9.10 -6.77
CA ARG A 306 -25.00 9.93 -5.84
C ARG A 306 -24.54 9.67 -4.40
N LEU A 307 -25.02 10.48 -3.45
CA LEU A 307 -24.80 10.23 -2.03
C LEU A 307 -25.30 8.81 -1.70
N VAL A 308 -24.40 7.96 -1.19
CA VAL A 308 -24.68 6.53 -1.00
C VAL A 308 -25.46 6.32 0.29
N GLU A 309 -26.72 5.93 0.15
CA GLU A 309 -27.57 5.48 1.26
C GLU A 309 -27.63 3.96 1.31
N ASP A 310 -27.67 3.32 0.15
CA ASP A 310 -27.64 1.87 -0.01
C ASP A 310 -26.82 1.43 -1.24
N ASN A 311 -26.65 0.12 -1.44
CA ASN A 311 -25.87 -0.42 -2.54
C ASN A 311 -26.43 -0.10 -3.93
N SER A 312 -27.71 0.22 -4.05
CA SER A 312 -28.31 0.58 -5.33
C SER A 312 -27.85 1.95 -5.83
N ASP A 313 -27.29 2.78 -4.95
CA ASP A 313 -26.82 4.12 -5.28
C ASP A 313 -25.41 4.12 -5.88
N LEU A 314 -24.63 3.04 -5.70
CA LEU A 314 -23.24 2.94 -6.10
C LEU A 314 -23.00 3.20 -7.59
N GLY A 315 -23.94 2.78 -8.44
CA GLY A 315 -23.84 2.96 -9.89
C GLY A 315 -24.62 4.14 -10.46
N LYS A 316 -25.34 4.91 -9.62
CA LYS A 316 -26.15 6.04 -10.07
C LYS A 316 -25.30 7.31 -10.26
N CYS A 317 -24.63 7.39 -11.40
CA CYS A 317 -23.74 8.50 -11.76
C CYS A 317 -24.44 9.55 -12.62
N HIS A 318 -25.60 9.97 -12.19
CA HIS A 318 -26.45 10.94 -12.91
C HIS A 318 -27.38 11.66 -11.93
N GLN A 319 -28.03 12.76 -12.38
CA GLN A 319 -29.07 13.37 -11.56
C GLN A 319 -30.24 12.38 -11.38
N GLN A 320 -30.86 12.41 -10.21
CA GLN A 320 -31.85 11.42 -9.83
C GLN A 320 -33.30 11.95 -9.90
N ASN A 321 -33.53 13.13 -9.39
CA ASN A 321 -34.89 13.63 -9.12
C ASN A 321 -35.17 14.99 -9.74
N ASP A 322 -34.28 15.55 -10.51
CA ASP A 322 -34.47 16.84 -11.14
C ASP A 322 -34.71 16.69 -12.65
N PRO A 323 -35.98 16.65 -13.08
CA PRO A 323 -36.30 16.52 -14.49
C PRO A 323 -35.98 17.79 -15.31
N THR A 324 -35.68 18.91 -14.65
CA THR A 324 -35.28 20.15 -15.33
C THR A 324 -33.81 20.21 -15.66
N SER A 325 -33.00 19.34 -15.08
CA SER A 325 -31.57 19.31 -15.31
C SER A 325 -31.26 18.91 -16.75
N GLU A 326 -30.75 19.81 -17.54
CA GLU A 326 -30.39 19.58 -18.95
C GLU A 326 -28.90 19.48 -19.17
N TYR A 327 -28.12 20.15 -18.33
CA TYR A 327 -26.68 20.21 -18.44
C TYR A 327 -26.02 19.56 -17.22
N LEU A 328 -24.75 19.24 -17.38
CA LEU A 328 -23.97 18.67 -16.29
C LEU A 328 -23.90 19.57 -15.04
N SER A 329 -23.92 20.89 -15.27
CA SER A 329 -23.91 21.91 -14.21
C SER A 329 -25.23 22.03 -13.44
N ASP A 330 -26.29 21.43 -13.95
CA ASP A 330 -27.64 21.55 -13.38
C ASP A 330 -27.96 20.46 -12.35
N LEU A 331 -26.96 19.64 -11.99
CA LEU A 331 -27.10 18.59 -10.99
C LEU A 331 -27.43 19.17 -9.61
N LEU A 332 -28.17 18.42 -8.81
CA LEU A 332 -28.35 18.71 -7.40
C LEU A 332 -27.11 18.34 -6.60
N ALA A 333 -26.95 18.97 -5.46
CA ALA A 333 -25.79 18.74 -4.59
C ALA A 333 -25.59 17.26 -4.22
N THR A 334 -26.68 16.50 -4.11
CA THR A 334 -26.70 15.07 -3.73
C THR A 334 -26.61 14.09 -4.90
N ASP A 335 -26.77 14.59 -6.13
CA ASP A 335 -26.78 13.75 -7.33
C ASP A 335 -25.39 13.15 -7.65
N GLY A 336 -25.40 12.10 -8.46
CA GLY A 336 -24.23 11.55 -9.13
C GLY A 336 -23.90 12.31 -10.41
N GLY A 337 -22.73 12.04 -10.96
CA GLY A 337 -22.30 12.69 -12.20
C GLY A 337 -20.93 12.20 -12.65
N PHE A 338 -20.25 13.01 -13.45
CA PHE A 338 -18.90 12.77 -13.86
C PHE A 338 -18.04 14.04 -13.86
N ILE A 339 -16.77 13.86 -13.64
CA ILE A 339 -15.74 14.88 -13.73
C ILE A 339 -14.87 14.51 -14.94
N ASN A 340 -14.57 15.48 -15.76
CA ASN A 340 -13.62 15.28 -16.88
C ASN A 340 -12.37 16.12 -16.65
N ILE A 341 -11.21 15.46 -16.66
CA ILE A 341 -9.88 16.07 -16.60
C ILE A 341 -9.19 15.75 -17.92
N PRO A 342 -9.36 16.58 -18.97
CA PRO A 342 -8.88 16.25 -20.32
C PRO A 342 -7.38 16.00 -20.40
N ASP A 343 -6.61 16.66 -19.52
CA ASP A 343 -5.16 16.57 -19.49
C ASP A 343 -4.63 15.34 -18.73
N ALA A 344 -5.49 14.62 -18.01
CA ALA A 344 -5.07 13.44 -17.28
C ALA A 344 -4.95 12.23 -18.21
N VAL A 345 -3.75 11.65 -18.27
CA VAL A 345 -3.45 10.47 -19.08
C VAL A 345 -3.33 9.26 -18.18
N ASN A 346 -4.16 8.24 -18.44
CA ASN A 346 -4.11 6.96 -17.76
C ASN A 346 -4.16 7.11 -16.21
N ILE A 347 -5.31 7.52 -15.71
CA ILE A 347 -5.52 7.62 -14.25
C ILE A 347 -5.30 6.25 -13.62
N GLN A 348 -4.39 6.19 -12.65
CA GLN A 348 -3.96 4.96 -11.99
C GLN A 348 -4.59 4.79 -10.62
N LEU A 349 -4.78 5.90 -9.89
CA LEU A 349 -5.23 5.85 -8.50
C LEU A 349 -6.09 7.07 -8.17
N LEU A 350 -7.20 6.82 -7.51
CA LEU A 350 -7.97 7.80 -6.76
C LEU A 350 -7.68 7.61 -5.27
N TYR A 351 -7.45 8.70 -4.58
CA TYR A 351 -7.20 8.65 -3.15
C TYR A 351 -7.86 9.82 -2.42
N SER A 352 -8.67 9.49 -1.42
CA SER A 352 -9.31 10.48 -0.56
C SER A 352 -8.36 10.85 0.58
N PHE A 353 -7.96 12.10 0.65
CA PHE A 353 -7.07 12.59 1.68
C PHE A 353 -7.55 13.92 2.23
N ARG A 354 -7.77 13.98 3.53
CA ARG A 354 -8.38 15.13 4.22
C ARG A 354 -9.74 15.49 3.55
N ALA A 355 -9.92 16.74 3.18
CA ALA A 355 -11.14 17.24 2.54
C ALA A 355 -11.03 17.27 1.00
N SER A 356 -10.21 16.44 0.39
CA SER A 356 -9.93 16.43 -1.04
C SER A 356 -9.83 15.02 -1.62
N LEU A 357 -10.19 14.88 -2.87
CA LEU A 357 -9.92 13.68 -3.66
C LEU A 357 -8.71 13.95 -4.56
N PHE A 358 -7.65 13.18 -4.41
CA PHE A 358 -6.48 13.23 -5.26
C PHE A 358 -6.60 12.23 -6.40
N VAL A 359 -6.27 12.69 -7.59
CA VAL A 359 -6.30 11.91 -8.83
C VAL A 359 -4.89 11.75 -9.33
N PHE A 360 -4.34 10.56 -9.22
CA PHE A 360 -2.99 10.23 -9.67
C PHE A 360 -3.06 9.60 -11.06
N ALA A 361 -2.47 10.27 -12.03
CA ALA A 361 -2.30 9.77 -13.39
C ALA A 361 -0.81 9.58 -13.72
N GLU A 362 -0.48 9.04 -14.87
CA GLU A 362 0.92 8.88 -15.29
C GLU A 362 1.65 10.20 -15.51
N ASN A 363 0.93 11.25 -15.88
CA ASN A 363 1.49 12.54 -16.26
C ASN A 363 1.25 13.66 -15.24
N GLY A 364 0.70 13.34 -14.07
CA GLY A 364 0.48 14.36 -13.04
C GLY A 364 -0.45 13.91 -11.92
N VAL A 365 -0.63 14.83 -10.98
CA VAL A 365 -1.55 14.68 -9.84
C VAL A 365 -2.49 15.88 -9.82
N TRP A 366 -3.77 15.61 -9.73
CA TRP A 366 -4.82 16.62 -9.57
C TRP A 366 -5.50 16.48 -8.22
N GLN A 367 -5.98 17.58 -7.73
CA GLN A 367 -6.77 17.67 -6.51
C GLN A 367 -8.17 18.14 -6.86
N VAL A 368 -9.17 17.38 -6.46
CA VAL A 368 -10.59 17.75 -6.53
C VAL A 368 -11.04 18.15 -5.12
N THR A 369 -11.49 19.38 -4.99
CA THR A 369 -11.93 19.94 -3.71
C THR A 369 -13.37 20.39 -3.81
N GLY A 370 -14.12 20.20 -2.74
CA GLY A 370 -15.44 20.83 -2.61
C GLY A 370 -15.34 22.29 -2.17
N VAL A 371 -16.40 23.02 -2.36
CA VAL A 371 -16.56 24.34 -1.75
C VAL A 371 -16.83 24.14 -0.25
N ASP A 372 -16.18 24.89 0.59
CA ASP A 372 -16.25 24.75 2.05
C ASP A 372 -15.83 23.36 2.60
N GLY A 373 -14.98 22.66 1.86
CA GLY A 373 -14.41 21.36 2.28
C GLY A 373 -15.32 20.14 2.09
N ILE A 374 -16.53 20.32 1.56
CA ILE A 374 -17.47 19.24 1.25
C ILE A 374 -17.69 19.18 -0.25
N PHE A 375 -17.50 18.02 -0.85
CA PHE A 375 -17.77 17.82 -2.27
C PHE A 375 -19.28 17.86 -2.54
N SER A 376 -19.65 18.65 -3.54
CA SER A 376 -21.00 18.73 -4.08
C SER A 376 -20.95 18.51 -5.59
N ALA A 377 -21.94 17.83 -6.15
CA ALA A 377 -22.03 17.64 -7.59
C ALA A 377 -22.12 18.98 -8.38
N THR A 378 -22.60 20.02 -7.73
CA THR A 378 -22.78 21.36 -8.32
C THR A 378 -21.63 22.33 -8.07
N ALA A 379 -20.77 22.03 -7.09
CA ALA A 379 -19.74 22.98 -6.67
C ALA A 379 -18.46 22.24 -6.24
N TYR A 380 -17.51 22.17 -7.13
CA TYR A 380 -16.19 21.61 -6.87
C TYR A 380 -15.13 22.34 -7.72
N GLY A 381 -13.89 22.30 -7.25
CA GLY A 381 -12.72 22.81 -7.97
C GLY A 381 -11.76 21.69 -8.36
N ILE A 382 -11.08 21.87 -9.47
CA ILE A 382 -10.04 20.95 -9.94
C ILE A 382 -8.74 21.74 -10.09
N ASN A 383 -7.71 21.35 -9.36
CA ASN A 383 -6.40 21.97 -9.44
C ASN A 383 -5.34 20.92 -9.77
N ARG A 384 -4.43 21.23 -10.68
CA ARG A 384 -3.24 20.41 -10.90
C ARG A 384 -2.20 20.72 -9.84
N VAL A 385 -1.82 19.72 -9.05
CA VAL A 385 -0.90 19.85 -7.92
C VAL A 385 0.53 19.53 -8.33
N SER A 386 0.70 18.53 -9.20
CA SER A 386 2.01 18.10 -9.68
C SER A 386 1.98 17.75 -11.16
N ASN A 387 3.10 18.00 -11.83
CA ASN A 387 3.35 17.52 -13.20
C ASN A 387 3.98 16.12 -13.22
N ILE A 388 4.19 15.53 -12.06
CA ILE A 388 4.82 14.22 -11.89
C ILE A 388 3.77 13.25 -11.38
N GLY A 389 3.51 12.24 -12.19
CA GLY A 389 2.50 11.24 -11.89
C GLY A 389 3.02 10.06 -11.10
N ILE A 390 2.16 9.09 -10.89
CA ILE A 390 2.45 7.83 -10.22
C ILE A 390 2.91 6.77 -11.22
N LEU A 391 3.87 5.95 -10.82
CA LEU A 391 4.36 4.86 -11.65
C LEU A 391 3.45 3.62 -11.56
N ASN A 392 3.02 3.28 -10.36
CA ASN A 392 2.18 2.12 -10.06
C ASN A 392 1.34 2.42 -8.81
N PRO A 393 0.03 2.11 -8.80
CA PRO A 393 -0.82 2.32 -7.63
C PRO A 393 -0.30 1.68 -6.33
N GLN A 394 0.34 0.51 -6.43
CA GLN A 394 0.88 -0.20 -5.26
C GLN A 394 2.11 0.46 -4.64
N THR A 395 2.67 1.49 -5.27
CA THR A 395 3.74 2.30 -4.68
C THR A 395 3.21 3.36 -3.74
N PHE A 396 1.92 3.65 -3.84
CA PHE A 396 1.27 4.66 -3.02
C PHE A 396 1.05 4.15 -1.60
N ILE A 397 1.36 5.00 -0.65
CA ILE A 397 1.08 4.76 0.76
C ILE A 397 0.82 6.09 1.47
N GLU A 398 -0.17 6.12 2.33
CA GLU A 398 -0.32 7.18 3.32
C GLU A 398 0.41 6.79 4.60
N ALA A 399 1.29 7.65 5.05
CA ALA A 399 2.04 7.43 6.26
C ALA A 399 2.13 8.73 7.08
N ASP A 400 1.69 8.65 8.32
CA ASP A 400 1.66 9.78 9.28
C ASP A 400 0.93 11.02 8.73
N GLY A 401 -0.16 10.79 7.97
CA GLY A 401 -0.95 11.85 7.37
C GLY A 401 -0.29 12.55 6.18
N LEU A 402 0.68 11.90 5.54
CA LEU A 402 1.29 12.35 4.29
C LEU A 402 1.23 11.23 3.24
N PRO A 403 0.85 11.54 1.98
CA PRO A 403 0.90 10.60 0.89
C PRO A 403 2.31 10.49 0.31
N PHE A 404 2.77 9.27 0.07
CA PHE A 404 4.03 8.96 -0.59
C PHE A 404 3.76 8.08 -1.81
N TRP A 405 4.45 8.35 -2.92
CA TRP A 405 4.35 7.53 -4.13
C TRP A 405 5.66 7.50 -4.91
N TRP A 406 5.84 6.46 -5.69
CA TRP A 406 6.95 6.35 -6.63
C TRP A 406 6.53 6.88 -7.99
N SER A 407 7.39 7.72 -8.54
CA SER A 407 7.27 8.24 -9.91
C SER A 407 8.36 7.64 -10.81
N ARG A 408 8.50 8.16 -12.00
CA ARG A 408 9.66 7.84 -12.86
C ARG A 408 10.94 8.54 -12.41
N PHE A 409 10.84 9.55 -11.56
CA PHE A 409 11.93 10.47 -11.20
C PHE A 409 12.35 10.35 -9.73
N GLY A 410 11.70 9.56 -8.95
CA GLY A 410 12.00 9.41 -7.53
C GLY A 410 10.76 9.09 -6.69
N ILE A 411 10.91 9.17 -5.39
CA ILE A 411 9.83 9.06 -4.42
C ILE A 411 9.38 10.47 -4.05
N HIS A 412 8.08 10.69 -4.12
CA HIS A 412 7.46 11.98 -3.91
C HIS A 412 6.50 11.95 -2.74
N THR A 413 6.29 13.12 -2.15
CA THR A 413 5.26 13.38 -1.14
C THR A 413 4.53 14.67 -1.47
N LEU A 414 3.34 14.85 -0.91
CA LEU A 414 2.58 16.10 -0.97
C LEU A 414 2.65 16.79 0.39
N ALA A 415 3.23 17.97 0.42
CA ALA A 415 3.04 18.90 1.51
C ALA A 415 1.79 19.73 1.20
N VAL A 416 0.76 19.65 2.03
CA VAL A 416 -0.43 20.48 1.89
C VAL A 416 -0.23 21.72 2.77
N ASP A 417 -0.25 22.89 2.16
CA ASP A 417 -0.20 24.16 2.88
C ASP A 417 -1.46 24.30 3.73
N GLU A 418 -1.28 24.47 5.04
CA GLU A 418 -2.39 24.52 6.00
C GLU A 418 -3.29 25.75 5.83
N VAL A 419 -2.80 26.81 5.21
CA VAL A 419 -3.54 28.06 5.03
C VAL A 419 -4.31 28.08 3.72
N SER A 420 -3.65 27.69 2.63
CA SER A 420 -4.26 27.70 1.28
C SER A 420 -4.94 26.40 0.91
N GLY A 421 -4.67 25.29 1.63
CA GLY A 421 -5.13 23.95 1.28
C GLY A 421 -4.52 23.39 -0.01
N GLN A 422 -3.59 24.12 -0.62
CA GLN A 422 -2.93 23.67 -1.84
C GLN A 422 -1.82 22.68 -1.54
N GLY A 423 -1.82 21.59 -2.29
CA GLY A 423 -0.72 20.62 -2.26
C GLY A 423 0.49 21.13 -3.06
N SER A 424 1.68 20.99 -2.50
CA SER A 424 2.94 21.14 -3.23
C SER A 424 3.69 19.81 -3.23
N GLU A 425 4.16 19.39 -4.38
CA GLU A 425 4.93 18.17 -4.53
C GLU A 425 6.38 18.38 -4.11
N GLN A 426 6.95 17.39 -3.43
CA GLN A 426 8.35 17.35 -3.06
C GLN A 426 8.97 15.99 -3.39
N ASN A 427 10.08 15.99 -4.12
CA ASN A 427 10.89 14.79 -4.32
C ASN A 427 11.83 14.58 -3.13
N ILE A 428 11.65 13.47 -2.39
CA ILE A 428 12.42 13.17 -1.17
C ILE A 428 13.67 12.34 -1.45
N THR A 429 13.78 11.69 -2.62
CA THR A 429 14.98 10.91 -3.00
C THR A 429 16.09 11.79 -3.58
N LEU A 430 15.74 12.90 -4.23
CA LEU A 430 16.68 13.76 -4.92
C LEU A 430 17.83 14.28 -4.02
N PRO A 431 17.57 14.70 -2.77
CA PRO A 431 18.63 15.13 -1.88
C PRO A 431 19.32 13.99 -1.12
N THR A 432 18.84 12.75 -1.24
CA THR A 432 19.26 11.65 -0.36
C THR A 432 19.80 10.43 -1.11
N ILE A 433 18.95 9.71 -1.82
CA ILE A 433 19.25 8.38 -2.39
C ILE A 433 18.95 8.26 -3.89
N GLN A 434 18.93 9.35 -4.63
CA GLN A 434 18.56 9.32 -6.06
C GLN A 434 19.41 8.33 -6.87
N THR A 435 20.72 8.33 -6.68
CA THR A 435 21.63 7.40 -7.37
C THR A 435 21.34 5.93 -7.02
N PHE A 436 20.96 5.64 -5.79
CA PHE A 436 20.52 4.29 -5.39
C PHE A 436 19.20 3.94 -6.08
N TRP A 437 18.23 4.88 -6.04
CA TRP A 437 16.92 4.69 -6.63
C TRP A 437 16.98 4.51 -8.16
N ASP A 438 17.84 5.22 -8.86
CA ASP A 438 18.05 5.13 -10.30
C ASP A 438 18.58 3.75 -10.74
N LYS A 439 19.31 3.06 -9.88
CA LYS A 439 19.79 1.69 -10.12
C LYS A 439 18.69 0.64 -10.10
N ILE A 440 17.54 0.92 -9.49
CA ILE A 440 16.39 0.02 -9.51
C ILE A 440 15.78 0.07 -10.91
N SER A 441 15.64 -1.09 -11.56
CA SER A 441 15.09 -1.17 -12.92
C SER A 441 13.63 -0.74 -12.98
N THR A 442 13.17 -0.26 -14.13
CA THR A 442 11.77 0.10 -14.34
C THR A 442 10.85 -1.11 -14.15
N GLY A 443 11.31 -2.30 -14.55
CA GLY A 443 10.57 -3.55 -14.33
C GLY A 443 10.38 -3.86 -12.85
N ALA A 444 11.41 -3.70 -12.03
CA ALA A 444 11.29 -3.85 -10.57
C ALA A 444 10.38 -2.79 -9.96
N LYS A 445 10.51 -1.53 -10.38
CA LYS A 445 9.66 -0.42 -9.91
C LYS A 445 8.17 -0.60 -10.23
N SER A 446 7.83 -1.38 -11.25
CA SER A 446 6.44 -1.66 -11.60
C SER A 446 5.77 -2.75 -10.75
N LYS A 447 6.55 -3.50 -9.96
CA LYS A 447 6.09 -4.69 -9.20
C LYS A 447 6.21 -4.50 -7.67
N ILE A 448 6.03 -3.28 -7.20
CA ILE A 448 6.20 -2.91 -5.80
C ILE A 448 4.95 -3.21 -4.99
N THR A 449 5.14 -3.49 -3.70
CA THR A 449 4.10 -3.47 -2.68
C THR A 449 4.55 -2.59 -1.54
N SER A 450 3.68 -1.72 -1.06
CA SER A 450 3.97 -0.80 0.04
C SER A 450 3.18 -1.16 1.30
N VAL A 451 3.77 -0.89 2.45
CA VAL A 451 3.11 -1.03 3.75
C VAL A 451 3.64 0.01 4.73
N TYR A 452 2.80 0.48 5.62
CA TYR A 452 3.14 1.44 6.66
C TYR A 452 2.98 0.82 8.05
N ASP A 453 4.06 0.90 8.81
CA ASP A 453 4.09 0.59 10.24
C ASP A 453 3.82 1.86 11.03
N ASN A 454 2.61 1.98 11.55
CA ASN A 454 2.16 3.15 12.29
C ASN A 454 2.76 3.28 13.70
N ILE A 455 3.32 2.20 14.23
CA ILE A 455 3.95 2.16 15.57
C ILE A 455 5.38 2.69 15.49
N ASN A 456 6.17 2.12 14.59
CA ASN A 456 7.56 2.52 14.40
C ASN A 456 7.73 3.71 13.46
N LYS A 457 6.63 4.17 12.81
CA LYS A 457 6.63 5.27 11.83
C LYS A 457 7.55 5.00 10.66
N LYS A 458 7.49 3.77 10.13
CA LYS A 458 8.33 3.33 9.00
C LYS A 458 7.47 2.94 7.81
N VAL A 459 7.86 3.38 6.63
CA VAL A 459 7.28 2.95 5.36
C VAL A 459 8.21 1.91 4.73
N TYR A 460 7.63 0.81 4.29
CA TYR A 460 8.34 -0.28 3.63
C TYR A 460 7.83 -0.42 2.20
N TRP A 461 8.73 -0.41 1.23
CA TRP A 461 8.48 -0.75 -0.16
C TRP A 461 9.23 -2.01 -0.52
N ALA A 462 8.50 -3.11 -0.70
CA ALA A 462 9.05 -4.39 -1.12
C ALA A 462 9.02 -4.48 -2.65
N TYR A 463 10.15 -4.84 -3.28
CA TYR A 463 10.30 -4.92 -4.72
C TYR A 463 11.23 -6.06 -5.14
N PRO A 464 11.14 -6.57 -6.39
CA PRO A 464 11.98 -7.67 -6.87
C PRO A 464 13.40 -7.20 -7.20
N ASP A 465 14.31 -8.14 -7.36
CA ASP A 465 15.62 -7.89 -7.96
C ASP A 465 15.47 -7.42 -9.42
N ASN A 466 16.46 -6.68 -9.93
CA ASN A 466 16.43 -6.14 -11.29
C ASN A 466 16.31 -7.21 -12.39
N ASP A 467 16.89 -8.38 -12.13
CA ASP A 467 16.94 -9.51 -13.06
C ASP A 467 15.80 -10.50 -12.84
N GLU A 468 14.90 -10.20 -11.90
CA GLU A 468 13.82 -11.10 -11.53
C GLU A 468 12.75 -11.18 -12.62
N THR A 469 12.58 -12.35 -13.19
CA THR A 469 11.56 -12.64 -14.21
C THR A 469 10.26 -13.16 -13.61
N VAL A 470 10.32 -13.71 -12.41
CA VAL A 470 9.14 -14.19 -11.67
C VAL A 470 8.44 -12.99 -11.02
N GLU A 471 7.18 -12.79 -11.35
CA GLU A 471 6.45 -11.58 -10.95
C GLU A 471 6.23 -11.42 -9.45
N ALA A 472 6.35 -12.49 -8.69
CA ALA A 472 5.94 -12.55 -7.30
C ALA A 472 7.09 -12.54 -6.28
N LYS A 473 8.35 -12.39 -6.69
CA LYS A 473 9.50 -12.47 -5.76
C LYS A 473 9.98 -11.09 -5.33
N LEU A 474 9.64 -10.67 -4.10
CA LEU A 474 9.93 -9.34 -3.56
C LEU A 474 11.04 -9.42 -2.49
N ASN A 475 12.29 -9.59 -2.93
CA ASN A 475 13.42 -9.80 -2.00
C ASN A 475 14.04 -8.53 -1.44
N ASN A 476 13.80 -7.37 -2.06
CA ASN A 476 14.35 -6.11 -1.61
C ASN A 476 13.30 -5.29 -0.91
N ILE A 477 13.67 -4.61 0.16
CA ILE A 477 12.81 -3.69 0.90
C ILE A 477 13.56 -2.38 1.06
N LEU A 478 13.00 -1.29 0.54
CA LEU A 478 13.44 0.06 0.83
C LEU A 478 12.62 0.60 1.98
N ILE A 479 13.28 1.08 3.02
CA ILE A 479 12.64 1.59 4.22
C ILE A 479 12.85 3.11 4.28
N LEU A 480 11.78 3.82 4.60
CA LEU A 480 11.80 5.22 5.01
C LEU A 480 11.35 5.31 6.46
N ASP A 481 12.25 5.67 7.34
CA ASP A 481 11.92 6.02 8.72
C ASP A 481 11.50 7.49 8.78
N LEU A 482 10.22 7.74 9.06
CA LEU A 482 9.66 9.08 9.10
C LEU A 482 10.15 9.89 10.30
N THR A 483 10.50 9.21 11.40
CA THR A 483 11.01 9.85 12.60
C THR A 483 12.44 10.36 12.39
N LEU A 484 13.27 9.54 11.75
CA LEU A 484 14.67 9.87 11.47
C LEU A 484 14.86 10.59 10.13
N GLN A 485 13.83 10.61 9.27
CA GLN A 485 13.87 11.10 7.89
C GLN A 485 15.02 10.46 7.10
N ALA A 486 15.15 9.13 7.24
CA ALA A 486 16.28 8.38 6.72
C ALA A 486 15.80 7.18 5.89
N PHE A 487 16.49 6.93 4.78
CA PHE A 487 16.32 5.75 3.97
C PHE A 487 17.38 4.71 4.30
N TYR A 488 17.00 3.43 4.25
CA TYR A 488 17.95 2.33 4.30
C TYR A 488 17.37 1.06 3.66
N PRO A 489 18.22 0.26 2.97
CA PRO A 489 17.77 -0.93 2.26
C PRO A 489 17.95 -2.21 3.08
N TRP A 490 16.98 -3.10 2.97
CA TRP A 490 17.09 -4.49 3.37
C TRP A 490 17.02 -5.39 2.16
N LYS A 491 17.72 -6.51 2.24
CA LYS A 491 17.65 -7.58 1.24
C LYS A 491 17.46 -8.92 1.95
N ILE A 492 16.40 -9.62 1.57
CA ILE A 492 16.08 -10.96 2.06
C ILE A 492 16.86 -11.96 1.22
N SER A 493 17.56 -12.86 1.86
CA SER A 493 18.29 -13.92 1.18
C SER A 493 17.33 -15.00 0.69
N ASP A 494 17.72 -15.65 -0.41
CA ASP A 494 16.99 -16.81 -0.91
C ASP A 494 17.14 -17.97 0.05
N GLN A 495 16.08 -18.74 0.22
CA GLN A 495 16.13 -19.98 0.97
C GLN A 495 17.00 -21.00 0.22
N THR A 496 17.87 -21.73 0.93
CA THR A 496 18.81 -22.71 0.33
C THR A 496 18.14 -24.08 0.16
N SER A 497 17.25 -24.46 1.07
CA SER A 497 16.56 -25.76 1.06
C SER A 497 15.33 -25.78 0.16
N SER A 498 14.77 -24.64 -0.16
CA SER A 498 13.57 -24.52 -1.00
C SER A 498 13.53 -23.19 -1.78
N THR A 499 12.50 -23.00 -2.63
CA THR A 499 12.32 -21.80 -3.42
C THR A 499 11.29 -20.84 -2.79
N SER A 500 11.23 -20.79 -1.47
CA SER A 500 10.33 -19.85 -0.77
C SER A 500 10.71 -18.41 -1.07
N CYS A 501 9.71 -17.55 -1.23
CA CYS A 501 9.93 -16.15 -1.54
C CYS A 501 8.82 -15.26 -0.98
N VAL A 502 9.17 -14.00 -0.71
CA VAL A 502 8.20 -12.98 -0.33
C VAL A 502 7.40 -12.57 -1.54
N VAL A 503 6.07 -12.54 -1.41
CA VAL A 503 5.12 -12.20 -2.48
C VAL A 503 4.24 -11.00 -2.13
N GLY A 504 4.25 -10.55 -0.89
CA GLY A 504 3.50 -9.40 -0.41
C GLY A 504 3.90 -9.02 1.00
N CYS A 505 3.34 -7.93 1.50
CA CYS A 505 3.52 -7.48 2.87
C CYS A 505 2.24 -6.82 3.40
N ALA A 506 2.06 -6.89 4.71
CA ALA A 506 0.97 -6.26 5.42
C ALA A 506 1.43 -5.87 6.83
N PHE A 507 0.71 -4.96 7.48
CA PHE A 507 0.97 -4.58 8.87
C PHE A 507 -0.22 -4.98 9.75
N TYR A 508 0.06 -5.62 10.85
CA TYR A 508 -0.92 -6.05 11.83
C TYR A 508 -0.63 -5.46 13.20
N SER A 509 -1.68 -5.02 13.86
CA SER A 509 -1.65 -4.48 15.21
C SER A 509 -1.97 -5.53 16.31
N GLY A 510 -1.76 -6.78 16.09
CA GLY A 510 -2.10 -7.83 17.04
C GLY A 510 -1.50 -9.18 16.67
N PHE A 511 -0.45 -9.15 15.84
CA PHE A 511 0.21 -10.37 15.39
C PHE A 511 0.96 -11.05 16.52
N GLY A 512 0.81 -12.35 16.66
CA GLY A 512 1.53 -13.12 17.66
C GLY A 512 0.87 -13.17 19.05
N ALA A 513 -0.38 -12.70 19.19
CA ALA A 513 -1.14 -12.96 20.40
C ALA A 513 -1.25 -14.47 20.64
N ALA A 514 -0.53 -14.98 21.62
CA ALA A 514 -0.61 -16.38 22.00
C ALA A 514 -1.96 -16.65 22.67
N GLU A 515 -2.59 -17.76 22.32
CA GLU A 515 -3.59 -18.34 23.21
C GLU A 515 -2.87 -18.72 24.49
N LEU A 516 -3.16 -18.02 25.58
CA LEU A 516 -2.71 -18.43 26.90
C LEU A 516 -3.59 -19.62 27.33
N GLU A 517 -3.04 -20.82 27.26
CA GLU A 517 -3.60 -21.94 28.00
C GLU A 517 -3.34 -21.70 29.48
N LEU A 518 -4.40 -21.38 30.20
CA LEU A 518 -4.35 -21.30 31.64
C LEU A 518 -4.86 -22.63 32.20
N ASP A 519 -3.99 -23.34 32.90
CA ASP A 519 -4.38 -24.54 33.62
C ASP A 519 -5.35 -24.17 34.74
N VAL A 520 -6.45 -24.89 34.83
CA VAL A 520 -7.37 -24.72 35.93
C VAL A 520 -6.77 -25.43 37.15
N ILE A 521 -6.33 -24.64 38.13
CA ILE A 521 -5.75 -25.13 39.36
C ILE A 521 -6.77 -25.12 40.51
N THR A 522 -6.64 -26.06 41.44
CA THR A 522 -7.39 -26.06 42.69
C THR A 522 -6.94 -24.92 43.62
N ALA A 523 -7.72 -24.61 44.63
CA ALA A 523 -7.33 -23.63 45.66
C ALA A 523 -6.02 -24.00 46.41
N ALA A 524 -5.56 -25.23 46.30
CA ALA A 524 -4.29 -25.71 46.83
C ALA A 524 -3.12 -25.59 45.81
N GLY A 525 -3.41 -25.18 44.59
CA GLY A 525 -2.41 -25.01 43.52
C GLY A 525 -2.12 -26.28 42.68
N ASP A 526 -2.94 -27.32 42.82
CA ASP A 526 -2.81 -28.54 42.03
C ASP A 526 -3.64 -28.44 40.77
N ASP A 527 -3.18 -29.02 39.66
CA ASP A 527 -3.89 -29.06 38.38
C ASP A 527 -5.20 -29.84 38.49
N VAL A 528 -6.26 -29.32 37.94
CA VAL A 528 -7.53 -30.04 37.84
C VAL A 528 -7.45 -30.95 36.61
N VAL A 529 -7.40 -32.27 36.85
CA VAL A 529 -7.33 -33.29 35.82
C VAL A 529 -8.69 -33.91 35.56
N GLN A 530 -8.95 -34.22 34.28
CA GLN A 530 -10.10 -35.00 33.88
C GLN A 530 -9.80 -36.50 34.11
N GLY A 531 -10.82 -37.37 34.17
CA GLY A 531 -10.67 -38.79 34.53
C GLY A 531 -9.77 -39.65 33.64
N THR A 532 -9.05 -39.04 32.70
CA THR A 532 -8.03 -39.61 31.83
C THR A 532 -6.63 -39.05 32.07
N ASP A 533 -6.41 -38.37 33.19
CA ASP A 533 -5.18 -37.64 33.55
C ASP A 533 -4.85 -36.44 32.63
N ASP A 534 -5.81 -35.99 31.83
CA ASP A 534 -5.64 -34.76 31.01
C ASP A 534 -5.92 -33.53 31.90
N ILE A 535 -5.00 -32.57 31.87
CA ILE A 535 -5.14 -31.28 32.58
C ILE A 535 -6.27 -30.49 31.93
N ILE A 536 -7.20 -29.97 32.73
CA ILE A 536 -8.22 -29.07 32.24
C ILE A 536 -7.59 -27.68 32.08
N SER A 537 -7.38 -27.25 30.84
CA SER A 537 -6.96 -25.90 30.55
C SER A 537 -8.14 -25.06 30.04
N THR A 538 -8.18 -23.80 30.39
CA THR A 538 -9.09 -22.83 29.79
C THR A 538 -8.30 -21.99 28.78
N GLN A 539 -8.73 -22.01 27.55
CA GLN A 539 -8.20 -21.08 26.53
C GLN A 539 -8.79 -19.69 26.82
N VAL A 540 -7.94 -18.81 27.28
CA VAL A 540 -8.28 -17.38 27.34
C VAL A 540 -7.69 -16.73 26.08
N SER A 541 -8.53 -16.50 25.10
CA SER A 541 -8.16 -15.69 23.95
C SER A 541 -8.02 -14.23 24.39
N ASP A 542 -6.81 -13.80 24.66
CA ASP A 542 -6.54 -12.38 24.87
C ASP A 542 -6.31 -11.72 23.51
N PHE A 543 -7.40 -11.31 22.86
CA PHE A 543 -7.45 -10.78 21.50
C PHE A 543 -6.66 -9.48 21.29
N ASN A 544 -6.03 -8.93 22.30
CA ASN A 544 -5.39 -7.62 22.24
C ASN A 544 -3.91 -7.57 22.68
N THR A 545 -3.27 -8.69 22.95
CA THR A 545 -1.90 -8.69 23.53
C THR A 545 -0.78 -8.98 22.53
N GLY A 546 -1.09 -9.22 21.26
CA GLY A 546 -0.06 -9.40 20.25
C GLY A 546 0.66 -8.09 19.90
N ASP A 547 1.96 -8.15 19.78
CA ASP A 547 2.76 -7.02 19.36
C ASP A 547 2.49 -6.68 17.89
N PRO A 548 2.35 -5.40 17.54
CA PRO A 548 2.19 -5.01 16.15
C PRO A 548 3.46 -5.34 15.35
N ALA A 549 3.28 -5.98 14.22
CA ALA A 549 4.39 -6.44 13.39
C ALA A 549 4.16 -6.24 11.90
N LEU A 550 5.26 -6.01 11.19
CA LEU A 550 5.30 -6.14 9.73
C LEU A 550 5.27 -7.62 9.37
N VAL A 551 4.21 -8.02 8.67
CA VAL A 551 4.01 -9.38 8.21
C VAL A 551 4.35 -9.48 6.74
N LEU A 552 5.19 -10.43 6.39
CA LEU A 552 5.50 -10.80 5.02
C LEU A 552 4.58 -11.94 4.60
N LEU A 553 3.98 -11.82 3.44
CA LEU A 553 3.28 -12.92 2.78
C LEU A 553 4.30 -13.70 1.96
N VAL A 554 4.43 -14.97 2.26
CA VAL A 554 5.46 -15.84 1.72
C VAL A 554 4.82 -16.98 0.96
N ARG A 555 5.32 -17.24 -0.25
CA ARG A 555 5.08 -18.51 -0.91
C ARG A 555 6.13 -19.50 -0.41
N ASP A 556 5.68 -20.55 0.25
CA ASP A 556 6.53 -21.66 0.63
C ASP A 556 6.89 -22.50 -0.61
N GLY A 557 8.17 -22.61 -0.92
CA GLY A 557 8.65 -23.30 -2.11
C GLY A 557 8.48 -24.82 -2.07
N ALA A 558 8.36 -25.42 -0.89
CA ALA A 558 8.18 -26.87 -0.75
C ALA A 558 6.72 -27.30 -0.98
N THR A 559 5.77 -26.52 -0.48
CA THR A 559 4.35 -26.84 -0.52
C THR A 559 3.55 -26.01 -1.52
N ASN A 560 4.14 -24.94 -2.05
CA ASN A 560 3.50 -23.90 -2.82
C ASN A 560 2.30 -23.25 -2.10
N LYS A 561 2.31 -23.26 -0.77
CA LYS A 561 1.27 -22.62 0.04
C LYS A 561 1.66 -21.18 0.36
N LEU A 562 0.63 -20.35 0.54
CA LEU A 562 0.80 -19.01 1.05
C LEU A 562 0.87 -19.06 2.57
N THR A 563 2.00 -18.59 3.11
CA THR A 563 2.27 -18.53 4.55
C THR A 563 2.58 -17.11 4.98
N MET A 564 2.65 -16.89 6.27
CA MET A 564 3.09 -15.62 6.86
C MET A 564 4.49 -15.77 7.45
N ALA A 565 5.26 -14.71 7.40
CA ALA A 565 6.55 -14.59 8.07
C ALA A 565 6.68 -13.21 8.70
N THR A 566 7.49 -13.14 9.75
CA THR A 566 7.82 -11.90 10.43
C THR A 566 9.32 -11.67 10.45
N PHE A 567 9.76 -10.45 10.74
CA PHE A 567 11.13 -10.17 11.09
C PHE A 567 11.31 -10.44 12.58
N ALA A 568 11.61 -11.68 12.90
CA ALA A 568 11.84 -12.16 14.25
C ALA A 568 12.87 -13.27 14.22
N GLY A 569 13.38 -13.63 15.32
CA GLY A 569 14.26 -14.79 15.42
C GLY A 569 15.62 -14.48 16.03
N ASP A 570 16.13 -15.46 16.74
CA ASP A 570 17.36 -15.37 17.49
C ASP A 570 18.59 -15.84 16.69
N THR A 571 18.35 -16.39 15.49
CA THR A 571 19.42 -17.02 14.69
C THR A 571 20.12 -16.07 13.72
N PHE A 572 19.53 -14.93 13.37
CA PHE A 572 20.02 -14.01 12.33
C PHE A 572 20.33 -14.68 10.99
N LEU A 573 19.59 -15.73 10.68
CA LEU A 573 19.58 -16.44 9.41
C LEU A 573 18.18 -16.35 8.82
N ASP A 574 18.03 -15.78 7.62
CA ASP A 574 16.73 -15.79 6.94
C ASP A 574 16.28 -17.23 6.72
N TRP A 575 15.01 -17.49 6.98
CA TRP A 575 14.41 -18.83 6.89
C TRP A 575 15.00 -19.86 7.86
N GLY A 576 15.77 -19.40 8.88
CA GLY A 576 16.52 -20.26 9.80
C GLY A 576 17.80 -20.87 9.22
N GLU A 577 18.13 -20.63 7.96
CA GLU A 577 19.26 -21.28 7.27
C GLU A 577 20.12 -20.35 6.41
N ALA A 578 19.50 -19.35 5.77
CA ALA A 578 20.17 -18.51 4.77
C ALA A 578 20.85 -17.29 5.42
N ASN A 579 22.18 -17.21 5.28
CA ASN A 579 22.89 -16.02 5.73
C ASN A 579 22.60 -14.82 4.85
N TYR A 580 22.46 -13.65 5.46
CA TYR A 580 22.39 -12.37 4.79
C TYR A 580 23.51 -11.46 5.26
N SER A 581 24.09 -10.71 4.32
CA SER A 581 25.11 -9.72 4.64
C SER A 581 24.49 -8.51 5.30
N SER A 582 25.00 -8.14 6.49
CA SER A 582 24.62 -6.91 7.17
C SER A 582 25.85 -6.05 7.36
N PHE A 583 25.88 -4.89 6.73
CA PHE A 583 27.00 -3.98 6.79
C PHE A 583 26.58 -2.53 6.59
N ALA A 584 27.46 -1.63 7.06
CA ALA A 584 27.37 -0.20 6.79
C ALA A 584 28.77 0.36 6.54
N GLU A 585 28.88 1.27 5.57
CA GLU A 585 30.10 1.94 5.20
C GLU A 585 30.01 3.45 5.44
N SER A 586 30.94 4.00 6.20
CA SER A 586 31.00 5.44 6.43
C SER A 586 31.44 6.20 5.15
N GLY A 587 31.22 7.48 5.10
CA GLY A 587 31.95 8.34 4.16
C GLY A 587 33.45 8.42 4.45
N TYR A 588 34.17 9.10 3.58
CA TYR A 588 35.59 9.35 3.78
C TYR A 588 35.81 10.42 4.85
N ASP A 589 36.55 10.07 5.89
CA ASP A 589 36.95 10.96 6.96
C ASP A 589 38.35 11.52 6.74
N PHE A 590 38.49 12.82 6.75
CA PHE A 590 39.73 13.56 6.51
C PHE A 590 40.42 13.96 7.79
N GLY A 591 39.89 13.66 8.96
CA GLY A 591 40.47 14.05 10.26
C GLY A 591 40.79 15.57 10.36
N GLY A 592 39.93 16.40 9.75
CA GLY A 592 40.06 17.84 9.76
C GLY A 592 41.10 18.47 8.81
N ASP A 593 41.80 17.67 8.01
CA ASP A 593 42.82 18.16 7.07
C ASP A 593 42.84 17.30 5.78
N LEU A 594 42.57 17.92 4.64
CA LEU A 594 42.49 17.28 3.34
C LEU A 594 43.84 17.03 2.66
N ILE A 595 44.90 17.72 3.10
CA ILE A 595 46.17 17.77 2.40
C ILE A 595 47.18 16.80 3.02
N ILE A 596 47.24 16.75 4.35
CA ILE A 596 48.28 16.04 5.07
C ILE A 596 47.97 14.54 5.17
N LYS A 597 48.90 13.68 4.84
CA LYS A 597 48.83 12.24 5.10
C LYS A 597 48.82 11.98 6.61
N LYS A 598 47.91 11.12 7.02
CA LYS A 598 47.71 10.70 8.41
C LYS A 598 47.87 9.18 8.54
N ASN A 599 48.23 8.77 9.71
CA ASN A 599 48.07 7.38 10.14
C ASN A 599 47.08 7.34 11.31
N ALA A 600 46.28 6.32 11.37
CA ALA A 600 45.37 6.08 12.50
C ALA A 600 45.86 4.83 13.22
N PRO A 601 46.63 4.99 14.31
CA PRO A 601 47.19 3.82 14.99
C PRO A 601 46.07 2.93 15.59
N TYR A 602 44.99 3.52 16.04
CA TYR A 602 43.92 2.81 16.73
C TYR A 602 42.55 3.47 16.48
N ILE A 603 41.53 2.61 16.46
CA ILE A 603 40.13 2.97 16.57
C ILE A 603 39.57 2.35 17.86
N ALA A 604 38.82 3.09 18.62
CA ALA A 604 38.00 2.59 19.69
C ALA A 604 36.57 2.38 19.16
N VAL A 605 36.01 1.21 19.29
CA VAL A 605 34.68 0.86 18.84
C VAL A 605 33.83 0.53 20.05
N TYR A 606 32.64 1.09 20.11
CA TYR A 606 31.66 0.91 21.16
C TYR A 606 30.50 0.11 20.62
N SER A 607 30.27 -1.07 21.20
CA SER A 607 29.15 -1.95 20.85
C SER A 607 28.36 -2.34 22.10
N ARG A 608 27.09 -2.63 21.91
CA ARG A 608 26.25 -3.14 22.99
C ARG A 608 26.24 -4.67 22.95
N LEU A 609 26.09 -5.26 24.12
CA LEU A 609 25.86 -6.70 24.30
C LEU A 609 24.51 -7.08 23.67
N THR A 610 24.46 -8.16 22.91
CA THR A 610 23.22 -8.67 22.28
C THR A 610 22.83 -10.04 22.82
N GLU A 611 23.76 -10.77 23.42
CA GLU A 611 23.50 -12.08 24.03
C GLU A 611 22.47 -11.95 25.17
N THR A 612 21.41 -12.75 25.07
CA THR A 612 20.33 -12.79 26.08
C THR A 612 20.44 -14.00 27.01
N GLY A 613 21.27 -14.97 26.68
CA GLY A 613 21.47 -16.18 27.47
C GLY A 613 22.30 -17.22 26.73
N PHE A 614 22.27 -18.44 27.22
CA PHE A 614 22.96 -19.59 26.65
C PHE A 614 22.03 -20.80 26.62
N THR A 615 22.17 -21.59 25.56
CA THR A 615 21.56 -22.91 25.45
C THR A 615 22.65 -23.97 25.47
N GLY A 616 22.32 -25.19 25.84
CA GLY A 616 23.27 -26.31 25.85
C GLY A 616 23.48 -26.95 27.20
N SER A 617 24.42 -27.87 27.27
CA SER A 617 24.81 -28.60 28.47
C SER A 617 26.30 -28.72 28.55
N GLU A 618 26.83 -29.18 29.72
CA GLU A 618 28.24 -29.40 29.94
C GLU A 618 28.82 -30.43 28.98
N ASP A 619 28.04 -31.44 28.59
CA ASP A 619 28.48 -32.49 27.65
C ASP A 619 28.41 -32.08 26.17
N ALA A 620 27.42 -31.20 25.80
CA ALA A 620 27.19 -30.76 24.43
C ALA A 620 27.84 -29.42 24.07
N GLY A 621 28.35 -28.71 25.06
CA GLY A 621 28.84 -27.35 24.96
C GLY A 621 27.70 -26.34 25.11
N TYR A 622 28.06 -25.09 25.36
CA TYR A 622 27.11 -23.96 25.51
C TYR A 622 27.18 -23.07 24.27
N GLU A 623 26.01 -22.73 23.75
CA GLU A 623 25.86 -21.79 22.65
C GLU A 623 25.16 -20.53 23.13
N SER A 624 25.64 -19.37 22.70
CA SER A 624 25.01 -18.08 23.03
C SER A 624 23.68 -17.91 22.29
N ILE A 625 22.65 -17.49 23.00
CA ILE A 625 21.42 -17.01 22.39
C ILE A 625 21.68 -15.58 21.88
N ARG A 626 21.40 -15.31 20.61
CA ARG A 626 21.70 -14.04 19.92
C ARG A 626 23.18 -13.63 19.97
N PRO A 627 24.10 -14.48 19.46
CA PRO A 627 25.51 -14.20 19.52
C PRO A 627 25.86 -12.89 18.78
N SER A 628 26.81 -12.15 19.32
CA SER A 628 27.32 -10.90 18.74
C SER A 628 28.58 -11.08 17.91
N SER A 629 28.71 -10.28 16.86
CA SER A 629 29.95 -10.11 16.11
C SER A 629 29.96 -8.76 15.41
N LEU A 630 31.04 -8.02 15.58
CA LEU A 630 31.24 -6.76 14.89
C LEU A 630 32.63 -6.74 14.26
N LEU A 631 32.70 -6.87 12.96
CA LEU A 631 33.90 -6.79 12.17
C LEU A 631 34.09 -5.35 11.67
N VAL A 632 35.31 -4.83 11.79
CA VAL A 632 35.67 -3.49 11.31
C VAL A 632 36.82 -3.59 10.33
N SER A 633 36.67 -3.00 9.17
CA SER A 633 37.68 -2.84 8.14
C SER A 633 37.84 -1.39 7.72
N SER A 634 38.99 -1.08 7.12
CA SER A 634 39.29 0.31 6.71
C SER A 634 39.84 0.35 5.30
N ALA A 635 39.53 1.39 4.56
CA ALA A 635 40.11 1.73 3.27
C ALA A 635 40.66 3.18 3.32
N TRP A 636 41.78 3.43 2.63
CA TRP A 636 42.50 4.71 2.63
C TRP A 636 42.55 5.32 1.24
N ASP A 637 42.59 6.66 1.17
CA ASP A 637 42.84 7.41 -0.06
C ASP A 637 41.92 7.04 -1.23
N PHE A 638 40.60 6.96 -0.96
CA PHE A 638 39.56 6.64 -1.95
C PHE A 638 39.70 5.24 -2.58
N ASN A 639 40.39 4.33 -1.89
CA ASN A 639 40.44 2.96 -2.33
C ASN A 639 39.12 2.24 -2.06
N GLU A 640 38.61 1.52 -3.03
CA GLU A 640 37.39 0.70 -2.89
C GLU A 640 37.64 -0.59 -2.10
N ASN A 641 38.90 -1.08 -2.05
CA ASN A 641 39.24 -2.30 -1.35
C ASN A 641 39.52 -2.03 0.13
N PHE A 642 38.79 -2.69 0.97
CA PHE A 642 38.98 -2.67 2.41
C PHE A 642 40.10 -3.61 2.85
N ASN A 643 40.84 -3.18 3.88
CA ASN A 643 41.80 -4.07 4.56
C ASN A 643 41.07 -5.24 5.24
N THR A 644 41.84 -6.26 5.64
CA THR A 644 41.32 -7.40 6.38
C THR A 644 40.52 -6.95 7.60
N ALA A 645 39.27 -7.38 7.70
CA ALA A 645 38.37 -7.06 8.81
C ALA A 645 38.91 -7.59 10.15
N GLN A 646 38.67 -6.83 11.22
CA GLN A 646 39.10 -7.19 12.57
C GLN A 646 37.88 -7.24 13.47
N GLN A 647 37.85 -8.27 14.35
CA GLN A 647 36.76 -8.42 15.31
C GLN A 647 36.82 -7.31 16.38
N ALA A 648 35.80 -6.48 16.39
CA ALA A 648 35.62 -5.39 17.36
C ALA A 648 34.82 -5.82 18.58
N TYR A 649 34.00 -6.84 18.46
CA TYR A 649 33.27 -7.36 19.59
C TYR A 649 34.13 -8.36 20.34
N ARG A 650 34.58 -8.00 21.54
CA ARG A 650 35.43 -8.84 22.38
C ARG A 650 34.90 -8.87 23.79
N LEU A 651 34.27 -9.96 24.15
CA LEU A 651 33.87 -10.19 25.52
C LEU A 651 35.07 -10.34 26.43
N LYS A 652 35.14 -9.54 27.47
CA LYS A 652 36.12 -9.66 28.53
C LYS A 652 35.61 -10.64 29.58
N PHE A 653 35.91 -11.92 29.42
CA PHE A 653 35.64 -13.00 30.37
C PHE A 653 34.21 -13.16 30.87
N PRO A 654 33.53 -14.26 30.58
CA PRO A 654 32.38 -14.67 31.34
C PRO A 654 32.81 -15.00 32.74
N VAL A 655 32.24 -14.35 33.74
CA VAL A 655 32.37 -14.77 35.12
C VAL A 655 31.42 -15.95 35.32
N LEU A 656 32.00 -17.17 35.37
CA LEU A 656 31.26 -18.34 35.78
C LEU A 656 30.93 -18.18 37.27
N VAL A 657 29.69 -17.88 37.59
CA VAL A 657 29.20 -17.88 38.94
C VAL A 657 28.47 -19.22 39.17
N ASP A 658 29.13 -20.06 39.93
CA ASP A 658 28.66 -21.25 40.63
C ASP A 658 28.58 -22.59 39.90
N SER A 659 29.35 -23.50 40.41
CA SER A 659 29.29 -24.97 40.33
C SER A 659 28.32 -25.59 39.33
N GLY A 660 28.66 -25.63 38.06
CA GLY A 660 28.06 -26.57 37.11
C GLY A 660 26.79 -26.09 36.41
N ASN A 661 26.18 -24.97 36.79
CA ASN A 661 25.05 -24.35 36.06
C ASN A 661 25.38 -22.94 35.65
N ILE A 662 25.55 -22.73 34.32
CA ILE A 662 25.65 -21.40 33.72
C ILE A 662 24.25 -20.84 33.63
N THR A 663 23.71 -20.35 34.71
CA THR A 663 22.36 -19.79 34.72
C THR A 663 22.31 -18.27 34.59
N ASN A 664 23.42 -17.56 34.81
CA ASN A 664 23.46 -16.10 34.67
C ASN A 664 24.87 -15.64 34.28
N PHE A 665 24.99 -15.06 33.11
CA PHE A 665 26.15 -14.24 32.74
C PHE A 665 25.94 -12.83 33.26
N ASN A 666 26.60 -12.51 34.35
CA ASN A 666 26.62 -11.16 34.89
C ASN A 666 27.79 -10.42 34.18
N TYR A 667 27.50 -9.80 33.01
CA TYR A 667 28.42 -8.85 32.46
C TYR A 667 28.29 -7.53 33.20
N PRO A 668 29.38 -7.01 33.77
CA PRO A 668 29.33 -5.77 34.54
C PRO A 668 29.07 -4.53 33.65
N GLU A 669 29.10 -4.66 32.33
CA GLU A 669 29.00 -3.55 31.39
C GLU A 669 28.16 -3.95 30.17
N ASP A 670 27.05 -3.26 29.93
CA ASP A 670 26.24 -3.42 28.71
C ASP A 670 26.97 -2.94 27.44
N VAL A 671 27.97 -2.09 27.61
CA VAL A 671 28.74 -1.51 26.52
C VAL A 671 30.14 -2.09 26.50
N ILE A 672 30.48 -2.73 25.38
CA ILE A 672 31.79 -3.28 25.13
C ILE A 672 32.63 -2.30 24.33
N THR A 673 33.75 -1.90 24.93
CA THR A 673 34.72 -1.01 24.28
C THR A 673 35.92 -1.83 23.81
N THR A 674 36.15 -1.85 22.50
CA THR A 674 37.28 -2.54 21.92
C THR A 674 38.18 -1.58 21.17
N ARG A 675 39.49 -1.70 21.42
CA ARG A 675 40.51 -0.93 20.71
C ARG A 675 41.14 -1.81 19.63
N LEU A 676 40.97 -1.36 18.37
CA LEU A 676 41.52 -2.05 17.19
C LEU A 676 42.66 -1.26 16.57
N LYS A 677 43.58 -1.96 15.95
CA LYS A 677 44.67 -1.38 15.22
C LYS A 677 44.24 -1.07 13.79
N VAL A 678 44.22 0.18 13.42
CA VAL A 678 43.93 0.59 12.04
C VAL A 678 45.20 0.50 11.23
N ARG A 679 45.21 -0.32 10.17
CA ARG A 679 46.34 -0.49 9.28
C ARG A 679 46.23 0.46 8.09
N GLY A 680 47.37 1.04 7.68
CA GLY A 680 47.43 1.95 6.54
C GLY A 680 47.70 3.37 6.93
N HIS A 681 47.84 4.22 5.93
CA HIS A 681 48.01 5.66 6.05
C HIS A 681 47.49 6.33 4.78
N GLY A 682 47.00 7.54 4.90
CA GLY A 682 46.43 8.27 3.78
C GLY A 682 45.95 9.63 4.19
N ARG A 683 45.30 10.36 3.27
CA ARG A 683 44.65 11.63 3.54
C ARG A 683 43.25 11.44 4.10
N SER A 684 42.58 10.39 3.66
CA SER A 684 41.21 10.02 4.07
C SER A 684 41.13 8.55 4.49
N VAL A 685 40.21 8.24 5.37
CA VAL A 685 39.86 6.87 5.77
C VAL A 685 38.37 6.65 5.68
N ARG A 686 37.98 5.50 5.17
CA ARG A 686 36.63 4.99 5.13
C ARG A 686 36.57 3.72 5.99
N LEU A 687 35.48 3.57 6.73
CA LEU A 687 35.27 2.43 7.63
C LEU A 687 34.08 1.61 7.16
N ARG A 688 34.21 0.29 7.26
CA ARG A 688 33.11 -0.64 7.05
C ARG A 688 32.90 -1.46 8.30
N TYR A 689 31.67 -1.53 8.72
CA TYR A 689 31.18 -2.31 9.84
C TYR A 689 30.30 -3.42 9.30
N GLU A 690 30.55 -4.67 9.71
CA GLU A 690 29.78 -5.82 9.27
C GLU A 690 29.70 -6.88 10.36
N SER A 691 28.70 -7.75 10.30
CA SER A 691 28.57 -8.90 11.19
C SER A 691 29.03 -10.19 10.51
N GLU A 692 29.48 -11.14 11.31
CA GLU A 692 29.64 -12.53 10.85
C GLU A 692 28.28 -13.20 10.61
N GLN A 693 28.31 -14.32 9.92
CA GLN A 693 27.12 -15.12 9.65
C GLN A 693 26.41 -15.51 10.95
N GLY A 694 25.09 -15.37 10.96
CA GLY A 694 24.24 -15.80 12.08
C GLY A 694 24.42 -15.01 13.38
N LYS A 695 25.17 -13.90 13.38
CA LYS A 695 25.46 -13.11 14.58
C LYS A 695 24.90 -11.70 14.48
N ASP A 696 24.45 -11.15 15.60
CA ASP A 696 23.94 -9.77 15.70
C ASP A 696 25.10 -8.78 15.94
N PHE A 697 24.80 -7.48 15.81
CA PHE A 697 25.60 -6.39 16.34
C PHE A 697 24.75 -5.17 16.65
N ILE A 698 25.15 -4.41 17.65
CA ILE A 698 24.64 -3.08 17.95
C ILE A 698 25.83 -2.15 18.04
N LEU A 699 26.02 -1.32 17.01
CA LEU A 699 27.09 -0.30 16.99
C LEU A 699 26.56 0.98 17.62
N LEU A 700 27.23 1.44 18.69
CA LEU A 700 26.90 2.67 19.39
C LEU A 700 27.73 3.84 18.89
N GLY A 701 28.95 3.60 18.46
CA GLY A 701 29.85 4.62 18.00
C GLY A 701 31.30 4.17 17.86
N TRP A 702 32.12 5.07 17.40
CA TRP A 702 33.57 4.87 17.31
C TRP A 702 34.35 6.14 17.54
N GLY A 703 35.58 6.00 17.98
CA GLY A 703 36.53 7.08 18.10
C GLY A 703 37.85 6.75 17.39
N LEU A 704 38.31 7.62 16.54
CA LEU A 704 39.54 7.46 15.78
C LEU A 704 40.56 8.52 16.19
N ILE A 705 41.79 8.09 16.37
CA ILE A 705 42.92 8.99 16.69
C ILE A 705 43.83 9.06 15.48
N PHE A 706 44.02 10.26 14.94
CA PHE A 706 44.93 10.54 13.82
C PHE A 706 46.26 11.07 14.29
N GLY A 707 47.34 10.49 13.83
CA GLY A 707 48.66 11.06 13.92
C GLY A 707 49.04 11.76 12.61
N ARG A 708 49.52 13.00 12.66
CA ARG A 708 50.03 13.70 11.47
C ARG A 708 51.36 13.13 11.07
N ASN A 709 51.49 12.73 9.83
CA ASN A 709 52.82 12.31 9.27
C ASN A 709 53.49 13.55 8.69
N GLN A 710 54.49 14.06 9.36
CA GLN A 710 55.22 15.28 8.97
C GLN A 710 56.27 15.06 7.83
N ARG A 711 56.27 13.88 7.18
CA ARG A 711 57.14 13.71 6.01
C ARG A 711 56.35 14.05 4.74
N PHE A 712 56.74 15.17 4.15
CA PHE A 712 56.41 15.58 2.78
C PHE A 712 57.03 14.61 1.78
#